data_28ef74779fbcd7d42463da3c9cfd5393
#
_entry.id   28ef74779fbcd7d42463da3c9cfd5393
#
_cell.length_a   1.000
_cell.length_b   1.000
_cell.length_c   1.000
_cell.angle_alpha   90.00
_cell.angle_beta   90.00
_cell.angle_gamma   90.00
#
_symmetry.space_group_name_H-M   'P 1'
#
loop_
_entity.id
_entity.type
_entity.pdbx_description
1 polymer ?
#
loop_
_entity_poly.entity_id
_entity_poly.type
_entity_poly.pdbx_seq_one_letter_code
_entity_poly.pdbx_strand_id
1 'polypeptide(L)'
;MPQDYNQTLNLPKTDFPMRGNLPKREPETLAHWEEENLYRKMVARNEGKPKYVLHDGPPYANGEIHLGTALNKVLKDFIVKYKNMSGFCAPYVPGWDTHGLPIELKAMKAIGVESGAIEPVELRKHCADYAMKHVRNQMAQFKRLGSLGDYDHPYLTLRPEYEARQVKVFGKMAKDGYMYKGLKPVYWCPDCNTALAEAEIEYENDPCKSIYVKFRVTDDKGVFAAAGITGDIYFVIWTTTTWTIPGNLAICVGPEYTYTLVHANNEYYVMAQELVAETMKAAGIAEYETIGAFKGSELEYMQTKHPLYDRNSMVIVGDHVTLESGTGCVHTAPGYGVEDFEVCKNYDEIGILVCVDDKGRQTAEAGEFAGLDTAEANKAIAARLVETGAMFASADIVHQYPHCWRCHSAIIYRATEQWFCSVNGFKDEAIKAIESVNWIPAWGEERIKGMVRDRSDWCISRQRTWGVPIPVIYCKDCGKPIITDETIEAISEMFRKEGSDAWYTRPLSDFIPASVACACGCKEFEKEHDIMDVWFDSGVSHTAVLDEYDELYAPCDLYLEGADQYRGWFQSSLLTSVVYKGCAPYKNVCTHGWVVDGQGKTMHKSLGNGIDPSEITDKYGADILRLWVASSDYHSDIRISKEILGQLSDAYKKIRNTARFILGNLSNGKGFNPDADSVSDDQLTELDRWALMRLDQLIDKANAAMMPLISTLYSMPSTTSAWWICLASTWILSRIACTARGRIPCCAVLHRPPCIGYFPVWQDWSLPS
;
A
#
# COMPACT_ATOMS: atom_id res chain seq x y z
N MET A 1 -73.89 -0.99 -23.46
CA MET A 1 -72.51 -1.25 -23.23
C MET A 1 -72.06 -0.31 -22.12
N PRO A 2 -71.35 -0.73 -21.05
CA PRO A 2 -70.85 0.22 -20.07
C PRO A 2 -69.83 1.14 -20.76
N GLN A 3 -70.00 2.43 -20.58
CA GLN A 3 -69.11 3.45 -21.11
C GLN A 3 -67.73 3.20 -20.49
N ASP A 4 -66.70 2.96 -21.33
CA ASP A 4 -65.29 2.82 -20.84
C ASP A 4 -64.78 4.21 -20.51
N TYR A 5 -64.84 4.54 -19.21
CA TYR A 5 -64.36 5.81 -18.67
C TYR A 5 -62.82 5.91 -18.63
N ASN A 6 -62.07 4.84 -18.98
CA ASN A 6 -60.63 4.88 -19.02
C ASN A 6 -60.05 5.92 -20.00
N GLN A 7 -60.81 6.22 -21.08
CA GLN A 7 -60.44 7.24 -22.06
C GLN A 7 -60.61 8.68 -21.57
N THR A 8 -61.36 8.88 -20.48
CA THR A 8 -61.57 10.20 -19.87
C THR A 8 -60.58 10.50 -18.74
N LEU A 9 -59.77 9.53 -18.34
CA LEU A 9 -58.79 9.69 -17.27
C LEU A 9 -57.51 10.32 -17.83
N ASN A 10 -57.11 11.42 -17.26
CA ASN A 10 -55.83 12.07 -17.56
C ASN A 10 -54.75 11.45 -16.69
N LEU A 11 -54.39 10.17 -16.98
CA LEU A 11 -53.36 9.45 -16.23
C LEU A 11 -51.96 9.85 -16.70
N PRO A 12 -50.99 9.98 -15.77
CA PRO A 12 -49.60 10.20 -16.11
C PRO A 12 -49.05 9.11 -17.06
N LYS A 13 -48.47 9.52 -18.16
CA LYS A 13 -47.86 8.61 -19.15
C LYS A 13 -46.39 8.91 -19.28
N THR A 14 -45.57 7.86 -19.34
CA THR A 14 -44.11 7.99 -19.55
C THR A 14 -43.56 6.69 -20.11
N ASP A 15 -42.61 6.79 -21.01
CA ASP A 15 -41.83 5.66 -21.52
C ASP A 15 -40.78 5.17 -20.52
N PHE A 16 -40.60 5.90 -19.40
CA PHE A 16 -39.73 5.49 -18.33
C PHE A 16 -40.17 4.14 -17.74
N PRO A 17 -39.38 3.08 -17.84
CA PRO A 17 -39.81 1.73 -17.51
C PRO A 17 -40.22 1.56 -16.04
N MET A 18 -41.28 0.76 -15.83
CA MET A 18 -41.76 0.49 -14.47
C MET A 18 -40.74 -0.24 -13.60
N ARG A 19 -40.03 -1.23 -14.17
CA ARG A 19 -38.98 -1.99 -13.43
C ARG A 19 -37.61 -1.42 -13.73
N GLY A 20 -36.77 -1.30 -12.70
CA GLY A 20 -35.38 -0.87 -12.82
C GLY A 20 -34.56 -1.82 -13.71
N ASN A 21 -34.59 -3.12 -13.36
CA ASN A 21 -33.84 -4.18 -14.06
C ASN A 21 -32.37 -3.81 -14.32
N LEU A 22 -31.74 -3.23 -13.33
CA LEU A 22 -30.40 -2.64 -13.41
C LEU A 22 -29.35 -3.59 -14.03
N PRO A 23 -29.25 -4.86 -13.62
CA PRO A 23 -28.23 -5.75 -14.19
C PRO A 23 -28.29 -5.89 -15.72
N LYS A 24 -29.46 -5.72 -16.33
CA LYS A 24 -29.60 -5.79 -17.78
C LYS A 24 -29.52 -4.43 -18.49
N ARG A 25 -30.02 -3.38 -17.85
CA ARG A 25 -30.08 -2.05 -18.47
C ARG A 25 -28.82 -1.23 -18.33
N GLU A 26 -28.09 -1.40 -17.22
CA GLU A 26 -26.83 -0.67 -17.02
C GLU A 26 -25.81 -0.93 -18.14
N PRO A 27 -25.59 -2.19 -18.61
CA PRO A 27 -24.72 -2.45 -19.75
C PRO A 27 -25.15 -1.72 -21.03
N GLU A 28 -26.45 -1.62 -21.28
CA GLU A 28 -26.99 -0.89 -22.44
C GLU A 28 -26.71 0.62 -22.32
N THR A 29 -26.87 1.17 -21.09
CA THR A 29 -26.58 2.57 -20.82
C THR A 29 -25.06 2.86 -20.93
N LEU A 30 -24.23 1.96 -20.46
CA LEU A 30 -22.77 2.11 -20.55
C LEU A 30 -22.31 2.06 -22.02
N ALA A 31 -22.86 1.16 -22.83
CA ALA A 31 -22.58 1.11 -24.27
C ALA A 31 -22.95 2.43 -24.95
N HIS A 32 -24.12 2.99 -24.63
CA HIS A 32 -24.55 4.29 -25.14
C HIS A 32 -23.57 5.44 -24.68
N TRP A 33 -23.11 5.45 -23.42
CA TRP A 33 -22.14 6.42 -22.97
C TRP A 33 -20.80 6.33 -23.71
N GLU A 34 -20.36 5.10 -24.03
CA GLU A 34 -19.15 4.88 -24.83
C GLU A 34 -19.37 5.36 -26.27
N GLU A 35 -20.50 5.02 -26.93
CA GLU A 35 -20.82 5.45 -28.26
C GLU A 35 -20.88 6.98 -28.36
N GLU A 36 -21.52 7.64 -27.40
CA GLU A 36 -21.60 9.10 -27.29
C GLU A 36 -20.27 9.76 -26.85
N ASN A 37 -19.28 8.99 -26.45
CA ASN A 37 -18.01 9.49 -25.90
C ASN A 37 -18.23 10.48 -24.74
N LEU A 38 -19.07 10.09 -23.78
CA LEU A 38 -19.57 10.96 -22.71
C LEU A 38 -18.43 11.57 -21.89
N TYR A 39 -17.38 10.79 -21.57
CA TYR A 39 -16.23 11.29 -20.81
C TYR A 39 -15.55 12.47 -21.51
N ARG A 40 -15.22 12.34 -22.80
CA ARG A 40 -14.58 13.42 -23.56
C ARG A 40 -15.47 14.65 -23.72
N LYS A 41 -16.78 14.45 -23.92
CA LYS A 41 -17.75 15.55 -23.93
C LYS A 41 -17.79 16.30 -22.61
N MET A 42 -17.73 15.56 -21.47
CA MET A 42 -17.70 16.16 -20.12
C MET A 42 -16.45 17.00 -19.89
N VAL A 43 -15.27 16.51 -20.27
CA VAL A 43 -14.00 17.24 -20.11
C VAL A 43 -13.96 18.44 -21.08
N ALA A 44 -14.28 18.25 -22.35
CA ALA A 44 -14.30 19.32 -23.37
C ALA A 44 -15.24 20.47 -23.01
N ARG A 45 -16.42 20.19 -22.43
CA ARG A 45 -17.34 21.23 -21.93
C ARG A 45 -16.70 22.15 -20.90
N ASN A 46 -15.71 21.66 -20.18
CA ASN A 46 -15.03 22.36 -19.12
C ASN A 46 -13.63 22.85 -19.52
N GLU A 47 -13.25 22.74 -20.78
CA GLU A 47 -12.01 23.27 -21.31
C GLU A 47 -11.90 24.77 -21.03
N GLY A 48 -10.70 25.23 -20.64
CA GLY A 48 -10.44 26.61 -20.24
C GLY A 48 -10.90 27.00 -18.83
N LYS A 49 -11.62 26.14 -18.11
CA LYS A 49 -11.94 26.35 -16.69
C LYS A 49 -10.76 25.95 -15.79
N PRO A 50 -10.77 26.35 -14.49
CA PRO A 50 -9.74 25.92 -13.55
C PRO A 50 -9.60 24.39 -13.54
N LYS A 51 -8.38 23.88 -13.68
CA LYS A 51 -8.12 22.43 -13.62
C LYS A 51 -8.22 21.92 -12.19
N TYR A 52 -8.66 20.66 -12.06
CA TYR A 52 -8.60 19.89 -10.83
C TYR A 52 -8.11 18.49 -11.15
N VAL A 53 -6.93 18.13 -10.64
CA VAL A 53 -6.30 16.85 -10.94
C VAL A 53 -6.39 15.90 -9.75
N LEU A 54 -7.20 14.86 -9.88
CA LEU A 54 -7.18 13.69 -9.03
C LEU A 54 -6.29 12.64 -9.71
N HIS A 55 -5.13 12.36 -9.12
CA HIS A 55 -4.23 11.33 -9.66
C HIS A 55 -4.62 9.95 -9.15
N ASP A 56 -4.70 8.98 -10.03
CA ASP A 56 -5.09 7.61 -9.71
C ASP A 56 -3.91 6.80 -9.20
N GLY A 57 -4.02 6.18 -8.02
CA GLY A 57 -3.08 5.16 -7.59
C GLY A 57 -3.29 3.88 -8.39
N PRO A 58 -2.22 3.29 -8.93
CA PRO A 58 -2.33 2.17 -9.84
C PRO A 58 -2.63 0.87 -9.10
N PRO A 59 -3.78 0.21 -9.31
CA PRO A 59 -3.99 -1.13 -8.78
C PRO A 59 -3.10 -2.15 -9.49
N TYR A 60 -2.75 -3.23 -8.80
CA TYR A 60 -2.01 -4.33 -9.38
C TYR A 60 -2.81 -5.07 -10.45
N ALA A 61 -2.19 -5.30 -11.62
CA ALA A 61 -2.75 -6.05 -12.73
C ALA A 61 -2.58 -7.57 -12.55
N ASN A 62 -3.12 -8.15 -11.48
CA ASN A 62 -2.85 -9.55 -11.12
C ASN A 62 -4.07 -10.39 -10.72
N GLY A 63 -5.30 -9.88 -10.93
CA GLY A 63 -6.55 -10.55 -10.57
C GLY A 63 -7.78 -9.70 -10.84
N GLU A 64 -8.93 -10.19 -10.39
CA GLU A 64 -10.20 -9.46 -10.41
C GLU A 64 -10.21 -8.40 -9.30
N ILE A 65 -11.03 -7.34 -9.47
CA ILE A 65 -11.19 -6.32 -8.42
C ILE A 65 -11.92 -6.87 -7.19
N HIS A 66 -11.60 -6.34 -6.04
CA HIS A 66 -12.32 -6.61 -4.79
C HIS A 66 -13.17 -5.40 -4.36
N LEU A 67 -13.99 -5.56 -3.32
CA LEU A 67 -14.89 -4.48 -2.87
C LEU A 67 -14.16 -3.21 -2.43
N GLY A 68 -12.95 -3.32 -1.85
CA GLY A 68 -12.13 -2.16 -1.54
C GLY A 68 -11.72 -1.38 -2.79
N THR A 69 -11.36 -2.08 -3.87
CA THR A 69 -11.07 -1.43 -5.17
C THR A 69 -12.33 -0.78 -5.75
N ALA A 70 -13.49 -1.44 -5.65
CA ALA A 70 -14.77 -0.87 -6.10
C ALA A 70 -15.14 0.39 -5.30
N LEU A 71 -14.98 0.37 -3.96
CA LEU A 71 -15.16 1.54 -3.09
C LEU A 71 -14.28 2.71 -3.55
N ASN A 72 -12.99 2.44 -3.72
CA ASN A 72 -11.99 3.43 -4.13
C ASN A 72 -12.36 4.10 -5.47
N LYS A 73 -12.61 3.29 -6.50
CA LYS A 73 -12.94 3.79 -7.85
C LYS A 73 -14.26 4.54 -7.90
N VAL A 74 -15.26 4.13 -7.12
CA VAL A 74 -16.54 4.85 -7.02
C VAL A 74 -16.38 6.19 -6.31
N LEU A 75 -15.59 6.27 -5.23
CA LEU A 75 -15.29 7.54 -4.56
C LEU A 75 -14.58 8.52 -5.49
N LYS A 76 -13.57 8.06 -6.23
CA LYS A 76 -12.86 8.87 -7.23
C LYS A 76 -13.82 9.37 -8.32
N ASP A 77 -14.67 8.51 -8.85
CA ASP A 77 -15.67 8.87 -9.85
C ASP A 77 -16.65 9.93 -9.34
N PHE A 78 -17.08 9.86 -8.09
CA PHE A 78 -17.92 10.89 -7.48
C PHE A 78 -17.22 12.25 -7.48
N ILE A 79 -15.94 12.28 -7.09
CA ILE A 79 -15.16 13.54 -7.03
C ILE A 79 -14.95 14.10 -8.44
N VAL A 80 -14.54 13.29 -9.39
CA VAL A 80 -14.31 13.71 -10.78
C VAL A 80 -15.58 14.28 -11.39
N LYS A 81 -16.72 13.59 -11.24
CA LYS A 81 -18.02 14.06 -11.73
C LYS A 81 -18.46 15.34 -11.03
N TYR A 82 -18.35 15.39 -9.70
CA TYR A 82 -18.71 16.58 -8.93
C TYR A 82 -17.88 17.81 -9.37
N LYS A 83 -16.57 17.66 -9.52
CA LYS A 83 -15.69 18.77 -9.96
C LYS A 83 -16.05 19.26 -11.36
N ASN A 84 -16.28 18.34 -12.30
CA ASN A 84 -16.72 18.73 -13.65
C ASN A 84 -18.09 19.40 -13.64
N MET A 85 -19.02 19.04 -12.75
CA MET A 85 -20.31 19.70 -12.58
C MET A 85 -20.18 21.07 -11.89
N SER A 86 -19.19 21.23 -11.01
CA SER A 86 -18.99 22.46 -10.21
C SER A 86 -18.11 23.51 -10.89
N GLY A 87 -17.85 23.36 -12.19
CA GLY A 87 -17.14 24.39 -12.98
C GLY A 87 -15.64 24.23 -13.04
N PHE A 88 -15.12 23.04 -12.75
CA PHE A 88 -13.70 22.70 -12.97
C PHE A 88 -13.55 21.84 -14.22
N CYS A 89 -12.38 21.89 -14.84
CA CYS A 89 -11.94 20.86 -15.78
C CYS A 89 -11.19 19.78 -14.99
N ALA A 90 -11.84 18.64 -14.76
CA ALA A 90 -11.28 17.55 -13.97
C ALA A 90 -11.08 16.30 -14.84
N PRO A 91 -9.95 16.21 -15.57
CA PRO A 91 -9.58 14.99 -16.28
C PRO A 91 -9.20 13.88 -15.30
N TYR A 92 -9.42 12.63 -15.71
CA TYR A 92 -9.07 11.45 -14.93
C TYR A 92 -8.43 10.39 -15.82
N VAL A 93 -7.15 10.12 -15.58
CA VAL A 93 -6.37 9.10 -16.27
C VAL A 93 -6.20 7.92 -15.34
N PRO A 94 -6.88 6.80 -15.57
CA PRO A 94 -6.73 5.59 -14.76
C PRO A 94 -5.36 4.95 -15.01
N GLY A 95 -4.81 4.27 -13.99
CA GLY A 95 -3.52 3.62 -14.10
C GLY A 95 -3.50 2.19 -13.60
N TRP A 96 -2.43 1.44 -13.95
CA TRP A 96 -2.17 0.09 -13.47
C TRP A 96 -0.70 -0.13 -13.17
N ASP A 97 -0.46 -0.81 -12.06
CA ASP A 97 0.86 -1.36 -11.72
C ASP A 97 0.98 -2.75 -12.35
N THR A 98 1.97 -2.88 -13.23
CA THR A 98 2.08 -4.01 -14.15
C THR A 98 3.36 -4.82 -13.97
N HIS A 99 4.20 -4.49 -12.98
CA HIS A 99 5.46 -5.15 -12.68
C HIS A 99 5.45 -5.91 -11.34
N GLY A 100 6.55 -6.57 -11.06
CA GLY A 100 6.90 -7.10 -9.75
C GLY A 100 6.52 -8.55 -9.50
N LEU A 101 6.98 -9.01 -8.34
CA LEU A 101 6.83 -10.39 -7.85
C LEU A 101 5.40 -10.94 -7.97
N PRO A 102 4.33 -10.19 -7.65
CA PRO A 102 2.98 -10.74 -7.69
C PRO A 102 2.52 -11.21 -9.07
N ILE A 103 2.98 -10.53 -10.13
CA ILE A 103 2.65 -10.88 -11.51
C ILE A 103 3.56 -12.00 -11.99
N GLU A 104 4.87 -11.91 -11.70
CA GLU A 104 5.86 -12.92 -12.09
C GLU A 104 5.47 -14.31 -11.58
N LEU A 105 5.19 -14.46 -10.29
CA LEU A 105 4.80 -15.75 -9.70
C LEU A 105 3.53 -16.32 -10.33
N LYS A 106 2.52 -15.49 -10.59
CA LYS A 106 1.27 -15.94 -11.21
C LYS A 106 1.43 -16.28 -12.68
N ALA A 107 2.24 -15.52 -13.42
CA ALA A 107 2.57 -15.81 -14.80
C ALA A 107 3.32 -17.14 -14.91
N MET A 108 4.36 -17.35 -14.09
CA MET A 108 5.12 -18.61 -14.03
C MET A 108 4.20 -19.80 -13.70
N LYS A 109 3.34 -19.65 -12.69
CA LYS A 109 2.34 -20.68 -12.34
C LYS A 109 1.39 -20.99 -13.49
N ALA A 110 0.96 -19.95 -14.24
CA ALA A 110 0.05 -20.12 -15.38
C ALA A 110 0.68 -20.90 -16.54
N ILE A 111 2.01 -20.80 -16.74
CA ILE A 111 2.76 -21.54 -17.77
C ILE A 111 3.40 -22.83 -17.24
N GLY A 112 3.29 -23.10 -15.91
CA GLY A 112 3.81 -24.34 -15.29
C GLY A 112 5.33 -24.43 -15.22
N VAL A 113 6.04 -23.29 -15.06
CA VAL A 113 7.52 -23.22 -15.07
C VAL A 113 8.01 -22.77 -13.69
N GLU A 114 9.14 -23.36 -13.24
CA GLU A 114 9.83 -22.94 -12.02
C GLU A 114 10.80 -21.78 -12.28
N SER A 115 11.15 -21.07 -11.21
CA SER A 115 12.10 -19.95 -11.28
C SER A 115 13.46 -20.43 -11.80
N GLY A 116 14.01 -19.68 -12.77
CA GLY A 116 15.31 -20.00 -13.39
C GLY A 116 15.28 -21.05 -14.50
N ALA A 117 14.09 -21.62 -14.81
CA ALA A 117 13.95 -22.64 -15.88
C ALA A 117 13.57 -22.06 -17.27
N ILE A 118 13.44 -20.73 -17.38
CA ILE A 118 13.05 -20.02 -18.59
C ILE A 118 13.98 -18.82 -18.82
N GLU A 119 14.26 -18.51 -20.07
CA GLU A 119 15.08 -17.35 -20.42
C GLU A 119 14.40 -16.03 -20.02
N PRO A 120 15.16 -15.05 -19.51
CA PRO A 120 14.60 -13.79 -18.98
C PRO A 120 13.66 -13.08 -19.96
N VAL A 121 14.02 -12.97 -21.22
CA VAL A 121 13.23 -12.29 -22.25
C VAL A 121 11.89 -12.99 -22.49
N GLU A 122 11.87 -14.30 -22.48
CA GLU A 122 10.66 -15.10 -22.66
C GLU A 122 9.75 -14.99 -21.43
N LEU A 123 10.33 -15.04 -20.22
CA LEU A 123 9.58 -14.84 -18.98
C LEU A 123 8.92 -13.46 -18.96
N ARG A 124 9.66 -12.40 -19.31
CA ARG A 124 9.15 -11.03 -19.36
C ARG A 124 7.96 -10.89 -20.30
N LYS A 125 8.01 -11.52 -21.48
CA LYS A 125 6.88 -11.56 -22.41
C LYS A 125 5.64 -12.20 -21.78
N HIS A 126 5.80 -13.35 -21.13
CA HIS A 126 4.68 -14.02 -20.45
C HIS A 126 4.08 -13.17 -19.32
N CYS A 127 4.94 -12.46 -18.57
CA CYS A 127 4.51 -11.55 -17.52
C CYS A 127 3.73 -10.34 -18.09
N ALA A 128 4.21 -9.74 -19.18
CA ALA A 128 3.53 -8.65 -19.88
C ALA A 128 2.15 -9.08 -20.39
N ASP A 129 2.06 -10.24 -21.05
CA ASP A 129 0.79 -10.78 -21.56
C ASP A 129 -0.19 -11.05 -20.40
N TYR A 130 0.30 -11.60 -19.29
CA TYR A 130 -0.49 -11.84 -18.09
C TYR A 130 -1.02 -10.54 -17.49
N ALA A 131 -0.15 -9.54 -17.29
CA ALA A 131 -0.52 -8.23 -16.76
C ALA A 131 -1.56 -7.55 -17.66
N MET A 132 -1.33 -7.50 -18.98
CA MET A 132 -2.23 -6.87 -19.94
C MET A 132 -3.60 -7.57 -20.04
N LYS A 133 -3.68 -8.87 -19.80
CA LYS A 133 -4.95 -9.58 -19.64
C LYS A 133 -5.74 -9.03 -18.46
N HIS A 134 -5.08 -8.86 -17.30
CA HIS A 134 -5.74 -8.37 -16.09
C HIS A 134 -6.05 -6.87 -16.15
N VAL A 135 -5.24 -6.06 -16.80
CA VAL A 135 -5.55 -4.66 -17.12
C VAL A 135 -6.89 -4.57 -17.87
N ARG A 136 -7.06 -5.35 -18.97
CA ARG A 136 -8.30 -5.36 -19.74
C ARG A 136 -9.51 -5.82 -18.91
N ASN A 137 -9.34 -6.85 -18.08
CA ASN A 137 -10.41 -7.35 -17.23
C ASN A 137 -10.83 -6.31 -16.19
N GLN A 138 -9.86 -5.73 -15.46
CA GLN A 138 -10.15 -4.71 -14.43
C GLN A 138 -10.73 -3.44 -15.06
N MET A 139 -10.25 -3.03 -16.23
CA MET A 139 -10.83 -1.91 -17.00
C MET A 139 -12.32 -2.14 -17.31
N ALA A 140 -12.67 -3.33 -17.77
CA ALA A 140 -14.07 -3.69 -18.02
C ALA A 140 -14.89 -3.66 -16.72
N GLN A 141 -14.32 -4.11 -15.61
CA GLN A 141 -14.97 -4.07 -14.30
C GLN A 141 -15.15 -2.62 -13.80
N PHE A 142 -14.15 -1.73 -13.98
CA PHE A 142 -14.30 -0.32 -13.63
C PHE A 142 -15.37 0.39 -14.48
N LYS A 143 -15.37 0.15 -15.78
CA LYS A 143 -16.45 0.63 -16.66
C LYS A 143 -17.81 0.10 -16.22
N ARG A 144 -17.89 -1.18 -15.81
CA ARG A 144 -19.14 -1.80 -15.29
C ARG A 144 -19.66 -1.11 -14.03
N LEU A 145 -18.76 -0.55 -13.18
CA LEU A 145 -19.14 0.27 -12.02
C LEU A 145 -19.66 1.67 -12.42
N GLY A 146 -19.62 2.06 -13.69
CA GLY A 146 -20.00 3.38 -14.19
C GLY A 146 -18.94 4.46 -13.93
N SER A 147 -17.69 4.06 -13.70
CA SER A 147 -16.55 4.98 -13.57
C SER A 147 -16.20 5.58 -14.94
N LEU A 148 -16.09 6.91 -15.00
CA LEU A 148 -15.68 7.66 -16.19
C LEU A 148 -14.20 8.05 -16.09
N GLY A 149 -13.47 7.92 -17.21
CA GLY A 149 -12.04 8.25 -17.28
C GLY A 149 -11.50 8.04 -18.69
N ASP A 150 -10.28 8.45 -18.96
CA ASP A 150 -9.59 8.18 -20.22
C ASP A 150 -9.05 6.74 -20.24
N TYR A 151 -9.94 5.78 -20.44
CA TYR A 151 -9.60 4.37 -20.57
C TYR A 151 -8.95 4.01 -21.92
N ASP A 152 -8.95 4.92 -22.87
CA ASP A 152 -8.27 4.74 -24.16
C ASP A 152 -6.76 4.99 -24.02
N HIS A 153 -6.37 5.91 -23.12
CA HIS A 153 -4.98 6.27 -22.86
C HIS A 153 -4.63 6.13 -21.36
N PRO A 154 -4.80 4.94 -20.77
CA PRO A 154 -4.45 4.73 -19.38
C PRO A 154 -2.93 4.79 -19.21
N TYR A 155 -2.42 5.13 -18.02
CA TYR A 155 -1.02 4.92 -17.76
C TYR A 155 -0.75 3.49 -17.24
N LEU A 156 0.36 2.92 -17.68
CA LEU A 156 0.81 1.58 -17.29
C LEU A 156 2.29 1.65 -16.93
N THR A 157 2.71 1.07 -15.82
CA THR A 157 4.11 1.14 -15.40
C THR A 157 5.06 0.42 -16.37
N LEU A 158 4.56 -0.55 -17.17
CA LEU A 158 5.30 -1.24 -18.22
C LEU A 158 5.44 -0.45 -19.56
N ARG A 159 4.92 0.77 -19.64
CA ARG A 159 5.09 1.55 -20.88
C ARG A 159 6.51 2.08 -20.99
N PRO A 160 7.12 2.05 -22.19
CA PRO A 160 8.48 2.53 -22.42
C PRO A 160 8.75 3.94 -21.91
N GLU A 161 7.79 4.86 -22.09
CA GLU A 161 7.90 6.25 -21.62
C GLU A 161 7.94 6.33 -20.10
N TYR A 162 7.14 5.50 -19.42
CA TYR A 162 7.10 5.41 -17.96
C TYR A 162 8.42 4.87 -17.41
N GLU A 163 8.91 3.75 -17.93
CA GLU A 163 10.17 3.13 -17.53
C GLU A 163 11.37 4.08 -17.74
N ALA A 164 11.40 4.78 -18.87
CA ALA A 164 12.42 5.79 -19.16
C ALA A 164 12.44 6.93 -18.13
N ARG A 165 11.26 7.39 -17.69
CA ARG A 165 11.16 8.42 -16.67
C ARG A 165 11.62 7.92 -15.30
N GLN A 166 11.32 6.67 -14.98
CA GLN A 166 11.77 5.99 -13.76
C GLN A 166 13.29 5.94 -13.66
N VAL A 167 13.98 5.61 -14.77
CA VAL A 167 15.45 5.64 -14.87
C VAL A 167 16.00 7.04 -14.53
N LYS A 168 15.37 8.10 -15.02
CA LYS A 168 15.80 9.49 -14.73
C LYS A 168 15.64 9.85 -13.24
N VAL A 169 14.56 9.42 -12.61
CA VAL A 169 14.37 9.63 -11.16
C VAL A 169 15.44 8.89 -10.37
N PHE A 170 15.69 7.62 -10.66
CA PHE A 170 16.75 6.85 -10.02
C PHE A 170 18.11 7.54 -10.20
N GLY A 171 18.44 7.96 -11.43
CA GLY A 171 19.70 8.63 -11.75
C GLY A 171 19.88 9.94 -10.97
N LYS A 172 18.82 10.75 -10.81
CA LYS A 172 18.85 11.96 -9.98
C LYS A 172 19.13 11.63 -8.51
N MET A 173 18.41 10.65 -7.95
CA MET A 173 18.59 10.23 -6.57
C MET A 173 20.00 9.68 -6.31
N ALA A 174 20.56 8.95 -7.27
CA ALA A 174 21.93 8.43 -7.21
C ALA A 174 22.99 9.53 -7.27
N LYS A 175 22.81 10.53 -8.14
CA LYS A 175 23.69 11.70 -8.23
C LYS A 175 23.69 12.56 -6.97
N ASP A 176 22.56 12.70 -6.34
CA ASP A 176 22.43 13.43 -5.07
C ASP A 176 23.00 12.63 -3.88
N GLY A 177 23.52 11.42 -4.13
CA GLY A 177 24.17 10.58 -3.13
C GLY A 177 23.23 9.77 -2.25
N TYR A 178 21.93 9.71 -2.59
CA TYR A 178 20.96 8.95 -1.80
C TYR A 178 20.88 7.45 -2.17
N MET A 179 21.32 7.08 -3.37
CA MET A 179 21.37 5.66 -3.78
C MET A 179 22.78 5.10 -3.57
N TYR A 180 22.87 3.97 -2.88
CA TYR A 180 24.14 3.30 -2.64
C TYR A 180 23.97 1.78 -2.58
N LYS A 181 25.04 1.04 -2.88
CA LYS A 181 25.11 -0.41 -2.71
C LYS A 181 25.78 -0.72 -1.36
N GLY A 182 25.19 -1.62 -0.59
CA GLY A 182 25.73 -1.96 0.72
C GLY A 182 25.32 -3.33 1.20
N LEU A 183 26.10 -3.89 2.11
CA LEU A 183 25.81 -5.14 2.81
C LEU A 183 25.09 -4.80 4.11
N LYS A 184 23.80 -5.16 4.19
CA LYS A 184 22.95 -4.94 5.38
C LYS A 184 21.95 -6.07 5.55
N PRO A 185 21.48 -6.37 6.78
CA PRO A 185 20.33 -7.23 6.99
C PRO A 185 19.07 -6.63 6.37
N VAL A 186 18.38 -7.43 5.56
CA VAL A 186 17.10 -7.08 4.95
C VAL A 186 16.09 -8.17 5.24
N TYR A 187 14.80 -7.85 5.11
CA TYR A 187 13.76 -8.87 5.02
C TYR A 187 14.02 -9.72 3.78
N TRP A 188 14.12 -11.02 3.97
CA TRP A 188 14.40 -11.96 2.90
C TRP A 188 13.37 -13.10 2.92
N CYS A 189 12.74 -13.37 1.79
CA CYS A 189 11.87 -14.52 1.63
C CYS A 189 12.66 -15.67 0.97
N PRO A 190 12.96 -16.77 1.70
CA PRO A 190 13.68 -17.90 1.14
C PRO A 190 12.93 -18.61 0.00
N ASP A 191 11.59 -18.71 0.10
CA ASP A 191 10.76 -19.36 -0.90
C ASP A 191 10.61 -18.55 -2.18
N CYS A 192 10.49 -17.20 -2.03
CA CYS A 192 10.49 -16.31 -3.18
C CYS A 192 11.90 -15.98 -3.67
N ASN A 193 12.94 -16.26 -2.89
CA ASN A 193 14.34 -15.98 -3.18
C ASN A 193 14.59 -14.50 -3.54
N THR A 194 14.13 -13.57 -2.69
CA THR A 194 14.25 -12.13 -2.93
C THR A 194 14.16 -11.31 -1.65
N ALA A 195 14.78 -10.13 -1.64
CA ALA A 195 14.57 -9.12 -0.63
C ALA A 195 13.14 -8.57 -0.68
N LEU A 196 12.64 -8.13 0.47
CA LEU A 196 11.32 -7.52 0.63
C LEU A 196 11.44 -6.13 1.28
N ALA A 197 10.51 -5.25 0.95
CA ALA A 197 10.30 -4.01 1.68
C ALA A 197 9.37 -4.23 2.90
N GLU A 198 9.32 -3.28 3.82
CA GLU A 198 8.42 -3.30 4.98
C GLU A 198 6.93 -3.41 4.58
N ALA A 199 6.56 -2.83 3.44
CA ALA A 199 5.19 -2.91 2.91
C ALA A 199 4.84 -4.28 2.31
N GLU A 200 5.80 -5.19 2.22
CA GLU A 200 5.67 -6.51 1.62
C GLU A 200 5.67 -7.64 2.67
N ILE A 201 5.58 -7.30 3.95
CA ILE A 201 5.49 -8.26 5.07
C ILE A 201 4.15 -8.14 5.79
N GLU A 202 3.68 -9.28 6.28
CA GLU A 202 2.49 -9.41 7.12
C GLU A 202 2.89 -10.13 8.41
N TYR A 203 2.32 -9.72 9.55
CA TYR A 203 2.64 -10.35 10.83
C TYR A 203 1.58 -11.38 11.19
N GLU A 204 2.02 -12.60 11.48
CA GLU A 204 1.17 -13.70 11.92
C GLU A 204 1.60 -14.21 13.30
N ASN A 205 0.68 -14.89 14.00
CA ASN A 205 0.98 -15.50 15.29
C ASN A 205 1.62 -16.87 15.07
N ASP A 206 2.92 -16.98 15.32
CA ASP A 206 3.69 -18.21 15.16
C ASP A 206 4.03 -18.86 16.50
N PRO A 207 3.74 -20.16 16.68
CA PRO A 207 4.26 -20.92 17.78
C PRO A 207 5.74 -21.25 17.56
N CYS A 208 6.59 -20.90 18.51
CA CYS A 208 8.01 -21.23 18.44
C CYS A 208 8.58 -21.64 19.82
N LYS A 209 9.79 -22.18 19.83
CA LYS A 209 10.57 -22.37 21.05
C LYS A 209 11.52 -21.20 21.24
N SER A 210 11.39 -20.53 22.38
CA SER A 210 12.44 -19.66 22.85
C SER A 210 13.49 -20.48 23.63
N ILE A 211 14.75 -20.10 23.52
CA ILE A 211 15.85 -20.75 24.21
C ILE A 211 16.68 -19.76 25.01
N TYR A 212 17.22 -20.21 26.12
CA TYR A 212 18.18 -19.52 26.96
C TYR A 212 19.51 -20.27 26.86
N VAL A 213 20.59 -19.55 26.51
CA VAL A 213 21.88 -20.17 26.19
C VAL A 213 22.99 -19.56 27.01
N LYS A 214 23.85 -20.41 27.60
CA LYS A 214 25.02 -20.02 28.40
C LYS A 214 26.24 -19.77 27.53
N PHE A 215 26.84 -18.60 27.68
CA PHE A 215 28.14 -18.22 27.09
C PHE A 215 29.18 -18.06 28.19
N ARG A 216 30.18 -18.95 28.24
CA ARG A 216 31.19 -18.95 29.30
C ARG A 216 32.12 -17.75 29.20
N VAL A 217 32.29 -17.01 30.29
CA VAL A 217 33.25 -15.89 30.38
C VAL A 217 34.68 -16.42 30.32
N THR A 218 35.47 -15.87 29.43
CA THR A 218 36.88 -16.21 29.24
C THR A 218 37.80 -15.08 29.70
N ASP A 219 37.32 -13.83 29.65
CA ASP A 219 38.00 -12.65 30.17
C ASP A 219 36.96 -11.67 30.74
N ASP A 220 36.96 -11.49 32.06
CA ASP A 220 36.07 -10.59 32.79
C ASP A 220 36.68 -9.21 33.02
N LYS A 221 37.84 -8.93 32.46
CA LYS A 221 38.61 -7.69 32.66
C LYS A 221 38.91 -7.38 34.14
N GLY A 222 38.85 -8.39 34.98
CA GLY A 222 39.05 -8.31 36.41
C GLY A 222 37.86 -7.81 37.23
N VAL A 223 36.68 -7.55 36.59
CA VAL A 223 35.51 -6.99 37.28
C VAL A 223 34.93 -7.99 38.29
N PHE A 224 34.71 -9.24 37.87
CA PHE A 224 34.20 -10.27 38.78
C PHE A 224 35.24 -10.79 39.73
N ALA A 225 36.50 -10.88 39.29
CA ALA A 225 37.62 -11.24 40.14
C ALA A 225 37.84 -10.21 41.28
N ALA A 226 37.71 -8.91 40.99
CA ALA A 226 37.76 -7.85 41.99
C ALA A 226 36.64 -7.93 43.03
N ALA A 227 35.48 -8.48 42.64
CA ALA A 227 34.36 -8.77 43.54
C ALA A 227 34.53 -10.07 44.33
N GLY A 228 35.71 -10.75 44.21
CA GLY A 228 36.04 -12.01 44.93
C GLY A 228 35.35 -13.24 44.38
N ILE A 229 34.81 -13.21 43.17
CA ILE A 229 34.06 -14.29 42.52
C ILE A 229 35.06 -15.21 41.79
N THR A 230 35.07 -16.49 42.15
CA THR A 230 35.89 -17.52 41.51
C THR A 230 35.00 -18.71 41.09
N GLY A 231 35.05 -19.11 39.83
CA GLY A 231 34.25 -20.23 39.31
C GLY A 231 33.90 -20.03 37.84
N ASP A 232 33.05 -20.91 37.34
CA ASP A 232 32.55 -20.79 35.96
C ASP A 232 31.42 -19.75 35.90
N ILE A 233 31.66 -18.67 35.17
CA ILE A 233 30.71 -17.56 34.97
C ILE A 233 30.19 -17.62 33.54
N TYR A 234 28.88 -17.40 33.37
CA TYR A 234 28.23 -17.43 32.09
C TYR A 234 27.31 -16.23 31.90
N PHE A 235 27.37 -15.59 30.75
CA PHE A 235 26.26 -14.74 30.28
C PHE A 235 25.14 -15.65 29.77
N VAL A 236 23.91 -15.37 30.15
CA VAL A 236 22.73 -16.10 29.65
C VAL A 236 22.01 -15.21 28.65
N ILE A 237 22.04 -15.60 27.38
CA ILE A 237 21.28 -14.93 26.32
C ILE A 237 19.91 -15.59 26.13
N TRP A 238 19.00 -14.86 25.52
CA TRP A 238 17.69 -15.35 25.12
C TRP A 238 17.43 -15.09 23.64
N THR A 239 16.81 -16.05 22.93
CA THR A 239 16.42 -15.90 21.53
C THR A 239 15.24 -16.79 21.19
N THR A 240 14.44 -16.35 20.19
CA THR A 240 13.37 -17.11 19.54
C THR A 240 13.82 -17.74 18.21
N THR A 241 14.95 -17.30 17.68
CA THR A 241 15.51 -17.71 16.38
C THR A 241 16.77 -18.54 16.58
N THR A 242 16.63 -19.81 17.01
CA THR A 242 17.76 -20.70 17.33
C THR A 242 18.72 -20.88 16.13
N TRP A 243 18.20 -20.88 14.91
CA TRP A 243 18.98 -21.03 13.67
C TRP A 243 20.01 -19.92 13.43
N THR A 244 19.93 -18.78 14.15
CA THR A 244 20.91 -17.67 14.04
C THR A 244 22.10 -17.82 14.99
N ILE A 245 22.06 -18.73 15.94
CA ILE A 245 23.18 -18.96 16.91
C ILE A 245 24.52 -19.16 16.18
N PRO A 246 24.63 -19.92 15.07
CA PRO A 246 25.89 -20.02 14.33
C PRO A 246 26.49 -18.67 13.89
N GLY A 247 25.66 -17.66 13.69
CA GLY A 247 26.06 -16.31 13.31
C GLY A 247 26.35 -15.34 14.48
N ASN A 248 26.27 -15.83 15.73
CA ASN A 248 26.56 -14.99 16.91
C ASN A 248 28.03 -14.51 16.93
N LEU A 249 28.22 -13.21 17.15
CA LEU A 249 29.55 -12.58 17.28
C LEU A 249 29.66 -11.74 18.53
N ALA A 250 28.54 -11.35 19.17
CA ALA A 250 28.54 -10.53 20.37
C ALA A 250 27.36 -10.86 21.30
N ILE A 251 27.42 -10.34 22.51
CA ILE A 251 26.30 -10.25 23.46
C ILE A 251 26.10 -8.78 23.78
N CYS A 252 24.96 -8.21 23.48
CA CYS A 252 24.65 -6.82 23.75
C CYS A 252 23.94 -6.66 25.09
N VAL A 253 24.40 -5.69 25.91
CA VAL A 253 23.83 -5.34 27.22
C VAL A 253 23.46 -3.86 27.24
N GLY A 254 22.42 -3.48 27.98
CA GLY A 254 22.03 -2.08 28.15
C GLY A 254 22.99 -1.32 29.05
N PRO A 255 23.65 -0.24 28.62
CA PRO A 255 24.71 0.42 29.38
C PRO A 255 24.27 0.91 30.75
N GLU A 256 23.03 1.40 30.86
CA GLU A 256 22.47 1.97 32.09
C GLU A 256 21.74 0.94 32.96
N TYR A 257 21.49 -0.28 32.45
CA TYR A 257 20.83 -1.32 33.24
C TYR A 257 21.75 -1.94 34.27
N THR A 258 21.14 -2.48 35.32
CA THR A 258 21.88 -3.18 36.39
C THR A 258 21.85 -4.67 36.09
N TYR A 259 23.04 -5.27 36.01
CA TYR A 259 23.23 -6.70 35.87
C TYR A 259 23.68 -7.28 37.18
N THR A 260 23.33 -8.51 37.45
CA THR A 260 23.75 -9.22 38.66
C THR A 260 24.26 -10.61 38.30
N LEU A 261 25.10 -11.15 39.15
CA LEU A 261 25.50 -12.54 39.13
C LEU A 261 24.51 -13.34 39.95
N VAL A 262 23.98 -14.39 39.37
CA VAL A 262 23.09 -15.35 40.03
C VAL A 262 23.88 -16.64 40.26
N HIS A 263 24.12 -16.99 41.53
CA HIS A 263 24.75 -18.25 41.90
C HIS A 263 23.69 -19.36 42.09
N ALA A 264 23.79 -20.40 41.30
CA ALA A 264 22.99 -21.60 41.43
C ALA A 264 23.73 -22.79 40.81
N ASN A 265 23.52 -24.01 41.30
CA ASN A 265 24.08 -25.25 40.76
C ASN A 265 25.62 -25.20 40.60
N ASN A 266 26.36 -24.50 41.50
CA ASN A 266 27.79 -24.26 41.45
C ASN A 266 28.31 -23.48 40.23
N GLU A 267 27.44 -22.78 39.53
CA GLU A 267 27.77 -21.89 38.42
C GLU A 267 27.25 -20.47 38.71
N TYR A 268 27.82 -19.46 38.03
CA TYR A 268 27.38 -18.07 38.11
C TYR A 268 26.81 -17.63 36.79
N TYR A 269 25.64 -16.96 36.80
CA TYR A 269 24.93 -16.51 35.63
C TYR A 269 24.77 -14.99 35.64
N VAL A 270 25.17 -14.32 34.59
CA VAL A 270 24.99 -12.88 34.39
C VAL A 270 23.72 -12.62 33.64
N MET A 271 22.83 -11.80 34.19
CA MET A 271 21.59 -11.34 33.57
C MET A 271 21.14 -10.03 34.22
N ALA A 272 20.23 -9.31 33.58
CA ALA A 272 19.65 -8.10 34.14
C ALA A 272 18.89 -8.41 35.44
N GLN A 273 19.09 -7.57 36.45
CA GLN A 273 18.57 -7.78 37.81
C GLN A 273 17.04 -7.94 37.82
N GLU A 274 16.33 -7.17 37.01
CA GLU A 274 14.87 -7.17 36.91
C GLU A 274 14.31 -8.48 36.30
N LEU A 275 15.12 -9.20 35.50
CA LEU A 275 14.70 -10.41 34.77
C LEU A 275 15.15 -11.73 35.46
N VAL A 276 15.85 -11.64 36.58
CA VAL A 276 16.37 -12.81 37.31
C VAL A 276 15.25 -13.80 37.66
N ALA A 277 14.18 -13.32 38.28
CA ALA A 277 13.11 -14.19 38.79
C ALA A 277 12.41 -14.98 37.66
N GLU A 278 12.14 -14.33 36.52
CA GLU A 278 11.54 -14.98 35.36
C GLU A 278 12.48 -15.98 34.69
N THR A 279 13.74 -15.60 34.52
CA THR A 279 14.75 -16.46 33.91
C THR A 279 15.02 -17.71 34.75
N MET A 280 15.17 -17.57 36.07
CA MET A 280 15.39 -18.72 36.97
C MET A 280 14.16 -19.63 37.05
N LYS A 281 12.95 -19.05 37.00
CA LYS A 281 11.70 -19.82 36.88
C LYS A 281 11.63 -20.61 35.57
N ALA A 282 12.00 -20.01 34.43
CA ALA A 282 12.05 -20.69 33.14
C ALA A 282 13.05 -21.86 33.14
N ALA A 283 14.15 -21.72 33.88
CA ALA A 283 15.14 -22.78 34.08
C ALA A 283 14.71 -23.85 35.11
N GLY A 284 13.59 -23.67 35.81
CA GLY A 284 13.15 -24.57 36.88
C GLY A 284 14.01 -24.52 38.14
N ILE A 285 14.80 -23.45 38.35
CA ILE A 285 15.71 -23.26 39.48
C ILE A 285 15.01 -22.41 40.54
N ALA A 286 14.64 -23.04 41.67
CA ALA A 286 13.93 -22.38 42.75
C ALA A 286 14.84 -21.74 43.79
N GLU A 287 16.05 -22.30 44.01
CA GLU A 287 17.00 -21.83 44.98
C GLU A 287 18.20 -21.20 44.28
N TYR A 288 18.40 -19.93 44.47
CA TYR A 288 19.54 -19.15 43.93
C TYR A 288 19.87 -17.96 44.82
N GLU A 289 21.10 -17.48 44.70
CA GLU A 289 21.59 -16.29 45.40
C GLU A 289 22.01 -15.23 44.35
N THR A 290 21.67 -13.98 44.57
CA THR A 290 22.15 -12.85 43.76
C THR A 290 23.36 -12.19 44.39
N ILE A 291 24.45 -12.05 43.62
CA ILE A 291 25.75 -11.57 44.11
C ILE A 291 26.18 -10.38 43.25
N GLY A 292 26.41 -9.24 43.92
CA GLY A 292 26.88 -8.02 43.26
C GLY A 292 25.85 -7.35 42.37
N ALA A 293 26.14 -6.17 41.96
CA ALA A 293 25.42 -5.37 41.03
C ALA A 293 26.38 -4.59 40.15
N PHE A 294 26.26 -4.69 38.83
CA PHE A 294 27.18 -4.12 37.87
C PHE A 294 26.37 -3.33 36.84
N LYS A 295 26.85 -2.17 36.41
CA LYS A 295 26.29 -1.49 35.29
C LYS A 295 26.66 -2.21 33.98
N GLY A 296 25.77 -2.21 32.98
CA GLY A 296 26.09 -2.80 31.68
C GLY A 296 27.35 -2.21 31.05
N SER A 297 27.60 -0.91 31.24
CA SER A 297 28.83 -0.24 30.81
C SER A 297 30.11 -0.78 31.46
N GLU A 298 30.06 -1.40 32.65
CA GLU A 298 31.18 -2.03 33.29
C GLU A 298 31.54 -3.41 32.70
N LEU A 299 30.56 -4.02 31.99
CA LEU A 299 30.70 -5.35 31.39
C LEU A 299 31.19 -5.28 29.93
N GLU A 300 31.26 -4.08 29.35
CA GLU A 300 31.68 -3.84 27.97
C GLU A 300 33.09 -4.38 27.70
N TYR A 301 33.29 -4.98 26.52
CA TYR A 301 34.54 -5.64 26.07
C TYR A 301 34.93 -6.91 26.83
N MET A 302 34.13 -7.43 27.76
CA MET A 302 34.36 -8.78 28.29
C MET A 302 34.30 -9.79 27.15
N GLN A 303 35.04 -10.90 27.31
CA GLN A 303 35.03 -11.98 26.30
C GLN A 303 34.34 -13.21 26.84
N THR A 304 33.49 -13.77 25.97
CA THR A 304 32.83 -15.06 26.23
C THR A 304 33.17 -16.07 25.14
N LYS A 305 33.14 -17.34 25.48
CA LYS A 305 33.33 -18.44 24.52
C LYS A 305 31.97 -18.79 23.85
N HIS A 306 31.96 -18.82 22.53
CA HIS A 306 30.80 -19.30 21.79
C HIS A 306 30.53 -20.78 22.13
N PRO A 307 29.26 -21.19 22.46
CA PRO A 307 28.99 -22.52 22.99
C PRO A 307 29.18 -23.68 22.00
N LEU A 308 29.17 -23.39 20.68
CA LEU A 308 29.26 -24.39 19.61
C LEU A 308 30.53 -24.28 18.74
N TYR A 309 31.22 -23.13 18.74
CA TYR A 309 32.34 -22.87 17.83
C TYR A 309 33.58 -22.37 18.59
N ASP A 310 34.74 -22.61 17.98
CA ASP A 310 36.03 -22.15 18.54
C ASP A 310 36.28 -20.66 18.20
N ARG A 311 35.39 -19.79 18.65
CA ARG A 311 35.52 -18.34 18.56
C ARG A 311 34.98 -17.68 19.84
N ASN A 312 35.35 -16.42 20.04
CA ASN A 312 34.80 -15.61 21.11
C ASN A 312 33.55 -14.85 20.66
N SER A 313 32.71 -14.49 21.65
CA SER A 313 31.62 -13.59 21.55
C SER A 313 31.84 -12.45 22.54
N MET A 314 32.04 -11.23 22.05
CA MET A 314 32.37 -10.06 22.86
C MET A 314 31.11 -9.46 23.48
N VAL A 315 31.22 -8.99 24.72
CA VAL A 315 30.15 -8.20 25.35
C VAL A 315 30.24 -6.76 24.86
N ILE A 316 29.18 -6.25 24.33
CA ILE A 316 29.06 -4.88 23.82
C ILE A 316 27.87 -4.17 24.46
N VAL A 317 27.77 -2.85 24.31
CA VAL A 317 26.69 -2.05 24.86
C VAL A 317 25.78 -1.49 23.73
N GLY A 318 24.47 -1.41 23.98
CA GLY A 318 23.52 -0.86 23.03
C GLY A 318 22.22 -0.42 23.68
N ASP A 319 21.67 0.68 23.18
CA ASP A 319 20.44 1.29 23.73
C ASP A 319 19.16 0.55 23.32
N HIS A 320 19.24 -0.38 22.37
CA HIS A 320 18.10 -1.19 21.91
C HIS A 320 17.75 -2.35 22.86
N VAL A 321 18.60 -2.64 23.84
CA VAL A 321 18.32 -3.66 24.87
C VAL A 321 17.11 -3.23 25.70
N THR A 322 16.14 -4.14 25.88
CA THR A 322 14.95 -3.91 26.70
C THR A 322 14.88 -4.89 27.87
N LEU A 323 14.08 -4.56 28.88
CA LEU A 323 13.80 -5.40 30.05
C LEU A 323 12.38 -5.99 30.04
N GLU A 324 11.72 -5.99 28.87
CA GLU A 324 10.35 -6.50 28.75
C GLU A 324 10.28 -8.04 28.71
N SER A 325 11.36 -8.67 28.22
CA SER A 325 11.46 -10.13 28.12
C SER A 325 12.90 -10.60 28.01
N GLY A 326 13.13 -11.90 28.17
CA GLY A 326 14.45 -12.50 28.04
C GLY A 326 15.32 -12.37 29.29
N THR A 327 16.57 -12.00 29.14
CA THR A 327 17.59 -11.93 30.20
C THR A 327 18.27 -10.56 30.32
N GLY A 328 17.98 -9.62 29.42
CA GLY A 328 18.72 -8.37 29.29
C GLY A 328 20.12 -8.53 28.66
N CYS A 329 20.48 -9.75 28.26
CA CYS A 329 21.68 -10.06 27.47
C CYS A 329 21.22 -10.51 26.09
N VAL A 330 21.36 -9.66 25.09
CA VAL A 330 20.84 -9.90 23.75
C VAL A 330 21.85 -10.68 22.92
N HIS A 331 21.39 -11.81 22.36
CA HIS A 331 22.12 -12.53 21.32
C HIS A 331 22.32 -11.62 20.11
N THR A 332 23.56 -11.29 19.79
CA THR A 332 23.89 -10.32 18.73
C THR A 332 24.56 -11.02 17.56
N ALA A 333 23.86 -11.00 16.41
CA ALA A 333 24.31 -11.58 15.15
C ALA A 333 24.10 -10.58 14.01
N PRO A 334 25.10 -9.75 13.68
CA PRO A 334 24.97 -8.62 12.73
C PRO A 334 24.59 -9.03 11.32
N GLY A 335 24.66 -10.31 10.98
CA GLY A 335 24.14 -10.86 9.74
C GLY A 335 22.61 -11.05 9.69
N TYR A 336 21.91 -10.91 10.84
CA TYR A 336 20.51 -11.33 10.99
C TYR A 336 19.61 -10.37 11.76
N GLY A 337 20.11 -9.23 12.20
CA GLY A 337 19.35 -8.19 12.88
C GLY A 337 19.81 -6.80 12.44
N VAL A 338 18.85 -5.88 12.24
CA VAL A 338 19.17 -4.49 11.87
C VAL A 338 19.84 -3.79 13.07
N GLU A 339 19.27 -3.93 14.24
CA GLU A 339 19.81 -3.36 15.49
C GLU A 339 21.18 -3.95 15.82
N ASP A 340 21.36 -5.27 15.65
CA ASP A 340 22.64 -5.96 15.84
C ASP A 340 23.70 -5.42 14.87
N PHE A 341 23.31 -5.23 13.61
CA PHE A 341 24.20 -4.68 12.59
C PHE A 341 24.60 -3.24 12.91
N GLU A 342 23.65 -2.38 13.32
CA GLU A 342 23.93 -0.97 13.60
C GLU A 342 24.81 -0.81 14.84
N VAL A 343 24.56 -1.55 15.94
CA VAL A 343 25.39 -1.47 17.15
C VAL A 343 26.80 -2.01 16.91
N CYS A 344 26.95 -3.08 16.12
CA CYS A 344 28.26 -3.67 15.83
C CYS A 344 29.17 -2.76 15.00
N LYS A 345 28.64 -1.77 14.27
CA LYS A 345 29.47 -0.75 13.58
C LYS A 345 30.35 0.08 14.51
N ASN A 346 30.02 0.15 15.78
CA ASN A 346 30.80 0.87 16.76
C ASN A 346 32.04 0.06 17.28
N TYR A 347 32.17 -1.18 16.80
CA TYR A 347 33.20 -2.14 17.24
C TYR A 347 33.94 -2.72 16.02
N ASP A 348 35.08 -2.18 15.69
CA ASP A 348 35.86 -2.55 14.48
C ASP A 348 36.24 -4.05 14.43
N GLU A 349 36.33 -4.71 15.59
CA GLU A 349 36.66 -6.13 15.69
C GLU A 349 35.51 -7.08 15.32
N ILE A 350 34.25 -6.56 15.22
CA ILE A 350 33.08 -7.36 14.92
C ILE A 350 32.75 -7.24 13.44
N GLY A 351 32.96 -8.32 12.70
CA GLY A 351 32.59 -8.40 11.29
C GLY A 351 31.13 -8.78 11.10
N ILE A 352 30.77 -9.11 9.87
CA ILE A 352 29.43 -9.63 9.50
C ILE A 352 29.61 -11.10 9.10
N LEU A 353 28.93 -12.00 9.81
CA LEU A 353 28.92 -13.43 9.52
C LEU A 353 27.52 -13.87 9.09
N VAL A 354 27.41 -14.40 7.87
CA VAL A 354 26.16 -14.90 7.31
C VAL A 354 26.28 -16.40 7.10
N CYS A 355 25.61 -17.18 7.93
CA CYS A 355 25.60 -18.64 7.88
C CYS A 355 24.41 -19.24 7.13
N VAL A 356 23.61 -18.42 6.43
CA VAL A 356 22.41 -18.88 5.70
C VAL A 356 22.46 -18.37 4.27
N ASP A 357 22.20 -19.22 3.31
CA ASP A 357 22.14 -18.90 1.88
C ASP A 357 20.81 -18.20 1.48
N ASP A 358 20.65 -17.93 0.20
CA ASP A 358 19.47 -17.29 -0.40
C ASP A 358 18.19 -18.16 -0.31
N LYS A 359 18.31 -19.47 -0.12
CA LYS A 359 17.20 -20.41 0.05
C LYS A 359 16.88 -20.73 1.51
N GLY A 360 17.47 -19.99 2.46
CA GLY A 360 17.27 -20.20 3.89
C GLY A 360 17.96 -21.45 4.42
N ARG A 361 19.00 -21.96 3.75
CA ARG A 361 19.76 -23.13 4.20
C ARG A 361 21.06 -22.73 4.85
N GLN A 362 21.43 -23.42 5.92
CA GLN A 362 22.71 -23.21 6.58
C GLN A 362 23.87 -23.47 5.62
N THR A 363 24.82 -22.55 5.54
CA THR A 363 26.03 -22.65 4.69
C THR A 363 27.13 -23.45 5.38
N ALA A 364 28.26 -23.66 4.72
CA ALA A 364 29.43 -24.28 5.30
C ALA A 364 29.96 -23.56 6.56
N GLU A 365 29.71 -22.26 6.69
CA GLU A 365 30.07 -21.45 7.87
C GLU A 365 29.35 -21.91 9.15
N ALA A 366 28.19 -22.58 9.01
CA ALA A 366 27.47 -23.19 10.11
C ALA A 366 28.04 -24.56 10.55
N GLY A 367 29.12 -25.05 9.91
CA GLY A 367 29.79 -26.28 10.26
C GLY A 367 28.88 -27.53 10.15
N GLU A 368 28.66 -28.23 11.27
CA GLU A 368 27.85 -29.46 11.29
C GLU A 368 26.37 -29.27 10.91
N PHE A 369 25.86 -28.04 10.89
CA PHE A 369 24.48 -27.71 10.53
C PHE A 369 24.31 -27.36 9.03
N ALA A 370 25.41 -27.38 8.25
CA ALA A 370 25.38 -27.03 6.84
C ALA A 370 24.34 -27.86 6.04
N GLY A 371 23.56 -27.18 5.17
CA GLY A 371 22.53 -27.79 4.34
C GLY A 371 21.15 -27.90 4.98
N LEU A 372 21.02 -27.75 6.31
CA LEU A 372 19.72 -27.73 6.98
C LEU A 372 18.96 -26.45 6.70
N ASP A 373 17.65 -26.55 6.50
CA ASP A 373 16.80 -25.37 6.48
C ASP A 373 16.63 -24.76 7.89
N THR A 374 16.04 -23.57 8.00
CA THR A 374 15.91 -22.86 9.29
C THR A 374 15.10 -23.64 10.32
N ALA A 375 14.07 -24.39 9.91
CA ALA A 375 13.23 -25.19 10.81
C ALA A 375 13.96 -26.46 11.30
N GLU A 376 14.72 -27.12 10.43
CA GLU A 376 15.59 -28.24 10.78
C GLU A 376 16.76 -27.78 11.66
N ALA A 377 17.37 -26.64 11.32
CA ALA A 377 18.47 -26.04 12.07
C ALA A 377 18.05 -25.67 13.49
N ASN A 378 16.86 -25.10 13.70
CA ASN A 378 16.32 -24.81 15.03
C ASN A 378 16.35 -26.07 15.94
N LYS A 379 15.94 -27.23 15.42
CA LYS A 379 15.88 -28.47 16.17
C LYS A 379 17.28 -29.04 16.44
N ALA A 380 18.14 -29.06 15.41
CA ALA A 380 19.48 -29.63 15.50
C ALA A 380 20.38 -28.80 16.43
N ILE A 381 20.35 -27.46 16.31
CA ILE A 381 21.13 -26.57 17.16
C ILE A 381 20.65 -26.65 18.62
N ALA A 382 19.34 -26.66 18.86
CA ALA A 382 18.80 -26.81 20.21
C ALA A 382 19.23 -28.14 20.85
N ALA A 383 19.19 -29.25 20.11
CA ALA A 383 19.67 -30.57 20.59
C ALA A 383 21.17 -30.51 20.93
N ARG A 384 21.98 -29.90 20.06
CA ARG A 384 23.43 -29.76 20.29
C ARG A 384 23.76 -28.88 21.49
N LEU A 385 23.01 -27.82 21.73
CA LEU A 385 23.17 -26.97 22.93
C LEU A 385 22.84 -27.74 24.22
N VAL A 386 21.89 -28.67 24.17
CA VAL A 386 21.61 -29.57 25.31
C VAL A 386 22.78 -30.56 25.53
N GLU A 387 23.31 -31.18 24.48
CA GLU A 387 24.44 -32.11 24.55
C GLU A 387 25.72 -31.44 25.11
N THR A 388 26.00 -30.20 24.72
CA THR A 388 27.15 -29.45 25.20
C THR A 388 26.93 -28.85 26.59
N GLY A 389 25.74 -28.96 27.18
CA GLY A 389 25.39 -28.35 28.47
C GLY A 389 25.26 -26.82 28.41
N ALA A 390 25.20 -26.24 27.22
CA ALA A 390 25.03 -24.80 27.01
C ALA A 390 23.55 -24.35 27.04
N MET A 391 22.60 -25.25 26.85
CA MET A 391 21.18 -24.93 27.01
C MET A 391 20.88 -24.69 28.49
N PHE A 392 20.45 -23.46 28.83
CA PHE A 392 20.05 -23.09 30.18
C PHE A 392 18.58 -23.39 30.43
N ALA A 393 17.72 -22.98 29.51
CA ALA A 393 16.28 -23.22 29.55
C ALA A 393 15.66 -23.17 28.15
N SER A 394 14.44 -23.71 28.01
CA SER A 394 13.62 -23.52 26.82
C SER A 394 12.15 -23.41 27.19
N ALA A 395 11.39 -22.62 26.45
CA ALA A 395 9.94 -22.44 26.64
C ALA A 395 9.22 -22.37 25.31
N ASP A 396 7.99 -22.92 25.27
CA ASP A 396 7.10 -22.75 24.11
C ASP A 396 6.40 -21.40 24.24
N ILE A 397 6.45 -20.59 23.19
CA ILE A 397 5.82 -19.27 23.12
C ILE A 397 5.07 -19.12 21.81
N VAL A 398 4.16 -18.13 21.78
CA VAL A 398 3.52 -17.65 20.54
C VAL A 398 3.86 -16.19 20.42
N HIS A 399 4.41 -15.80 19.29
CA HIS A 399 4.74 -14.41 19.02
C HIS A 399 4.32 -13.97 17.62
N GLN A 400 4.28 -12.66 17.40
CA GLN A 400 4.07 -12.08 16.08
C GLN A 400 5.35 -12.22 15.26
N TYR A 401 5.28 -12.96 14.14
CA TYR A 401 6.42 -13.17 13.25
C TYR A 401 6.14 -12.63 11.85
N PRO A 402 7.11 -12.02 11.17
CA PRO A 402 6.91 -11.48 9.82
C PRO A 402 6.87 -12.59 8.77
N HIS A 403 5.87 -12.53 7.91
CA HIS A 403 5.62 -13.41 6.78
C HIS A 403 5.62 -12.66 5.46
N CYS A 404 5.97 -13.33 4.38
CA CYS A 404 5.90 -12.77 3.04
C CYS A 404 4.44 -12.59 2.63
N TRP A 405 4.07 -11.39 2.23
CA TRP A 405 2.72 -11.03 1.80
C TRP A 405 2.19 -11.85 0.60
N ARG A 406 3.05 -12.66 -0.07
CA ARG A 406 2.70 -13.40 -1.29
C ARG A 406 2.66 -14.89 -1.14
N CYS A 407 3.68 -15.49 -0.56
CA CYS A 407 3.72 -16.93 -0.33
C CYS A 407 3.25 -17.31 1.08
N HIS A 408 3.10 -16.32 1.98
CA HIS A 408 2.75 -16.48 3.40
C HIS A 408 3.75 -17.34 4.20
N SER A 409 4.95 -17.54 3.65
CA SER A 409 6.04 -18.21 4.37
C SER A 409 6.73 -17.26 5.31
N ALA A 410 7.22 -17.79 6.42
CA ALA A 410 8.04 -17.04 7.36
C ALA A 410 9.27 -16.46 6.66
N ILE A 411 9.54 -15.19 6.88
CA ILE A 411 10.74 -14.54 6.33
C ILE A 411 11.94 -14.72 7.26
N ILE A 412 13.11 -14.44 6.75
CA ILE A 412 14.34 -14.31 7.55
C ILE A 412 14.90 -12.90 7.42
N TYR A 413 15.67 -12.47 8.42
CA TYR A 413 16.61 -11.37 8.22
C TYR A 413 17.93 -11.96 7.73
N ARG A 414 18.50 -11.38 6.69
CA ARG A 414 19.77 -11.83 6.11
C ARG A 414 20.56 -10.65 5.58
N ALA A 415 21.80 -10.51 6.00
CA ALA A 415 22.68 -9.52 5.38
C ALA A 415 23.06 -9.98 3.97
N THR A 416 22.81 -9.11 3.01
CA THR A 416 23.11 -9.31 1.60
C THR A 416 23.42 -7.97 0.94
N GLU A 417 24.21 -7.98 -0.11
CA GLU A 417 24.46 -6.78 -0.87
C GLU A 417 23.24 -6.37 -1.65
N GLN A 418 22.75 -5.18 -1.38
CA GLN A 418 21.55 -4.62 -2.01
C GLN A 418 21.78 -3.15 -2.38
N TRP A 419 20.95 -2.64 -3.30
CA TRP A 419 20.81 -1.22 -3.52
C TRP A 419 19.82 -0.62 -2.54
N PHE A 420 20.25 0.44 -1.87
CA PHE A 420 19.45 1.17 -0.89
C PHE A 420 19.29 2.63 -1.29
N CYS A 421 18.14 3.19 -0.92
CA CYS A 421 17.94 4.63 -0.85
C CYS A 421 18.08 5.09 0.61
N SER A 422 19.02 5.97 0.89
CA SER A 422 19.23 6.58 2.20
C SER A 422 18.16 7.62 2.48
N VAL A 423 17.11 7.23 3.21
CA VAL A 423 16.01 8.14 3.57
C VAL A 423 16.49 9.19 4.58
N ASN A 424 17.44 8.85 5.44
CA ASN A 424 18.00 9.77 6.44
C ASN A 424 18.59 11.04 5.80
N GLY A 425 19.10 10.94 4.57
CA GLY A 425 19.74 12.08 3.87
C GLY A 425 18.78 13.22 3.51
N PHE A 426 17.46 12.96 3.45
CA PHE A 426 16.42 13.95 3.10
C PHE A 426 15.14 13.82 3.95
N LYS A 427 15.26 13.18 5.11
CA LYS A 427 14.13 12.93 6.03
C LYS A 427 13.45 14.22 6.49
N ASP A 428 14.22 15.23 6.82
CA ASP A 428 13.71 16.53 7.29
C ASP A 428 12.93 17.26 6.19
N GLU A 429 13.39 17.18 4.95
CA GLU A 429 12.71 17.71 3.79
C GLU A 429 11.40 16.98 3.52
N ALA A 430 11.39 15.66 3.69
CA ALA A 430 10.18 14.86 3.57
C ALA A 430 9.15 15.21 4.65
N ILE A 431 9.58 15.42 5.90
CA ILE A 431 8.69 15.86 7.00
C ILE A 431 8.12 17.25 6.71
N LYS A 432 8.93 18.21 6.26
CA LYS A 432 8.44 19.53 5.85
C LYS A 432 7.44 19.47 4.70
N ALA A 433 7.67 18.57 3.74
CA ALA A 433 6.73 18.35 2.64
C ALA A 433 5.39 17.80 3.14
N ILE A 434 5.40 16.87 4.11
CA ILE A 434 4.18 16.34 4.76
C ILE A 434 3.37 17.46 5.41
N GLU A 435 4.02 18.41 6.10
CA GLU A 435 3.37 19.54 6.79
C GLU A 435 2.70 20.52 5.82
N SER A 436 3.09 20.53 4.56
CA SER A 436 2.47 21.37 3.52
C SER A 436 1.21 20.78 2.91
N VAL A 437 0.88 19.52 3.23
CA VAL A 437 -0.23 18.76 2.65
C VAL A 437 -1.45 18.82 3.56
N ASN A 438 -2.63 18.93 2.95
CA ASN A 438 -3.89 18.78 3.67
C ASN A 438 -4.30 17.32 3.78
N TRP A 439 -4.29 16.77 4.99
CA TRP A 439 -4.62 15.38 5.28
C TRP A 439 -6.07 15.21 5.70
N ILE A 440 -6.80 14.33 5.05
CA ILE A 440 -8.21 14.03 5.29
C ILE A 440 -8.36 12.51 5.54
N PRO A 441 -8.62 12.07 6.78
CA PRO A 441 -8.71 12.84 8.03
C PRO A 441 -7.35 13.40 8.51
N ALA A 442 -7.38 14.41 9.38
CA ALA A 442 -6.18 15.11 9.86
C ALA A 442 -5.16 14.22 10.58
N TRP A 443 -5.58 13.11 11.20
CA TRP A 443 -4.67 12.14 11.84
C TRP A 443 -3.66 11.51 10.85
N GLY A 444 -3.95 11.58 9.55
CA GLY A 444 -3.06 11.09 8.50
C GLY A 444 -1.69 11.75 8.50
N GLU A 445 -1.60 13.03 8.90
CA GLU A 445 -0.34 13.76 9.01
C GLU A 445 0.60 13.11 10.03
N GLU A 446 0.15 12.91 11.25
CA GLU A 446 0.98 12.29 12.29
C GLU A 446 1.34 10.84 11.96
N ARG A 447 0.42 10.12 11.31
CA ARG A 447 0.67 8.74 10.89
C ARG A 447 1.82 8.64 9.89
N ILE A 448 1.82 9.47 8.83
CA ILE A 448 2.90 9.41 7.83
C ILE A 448 4.20 10.01 8.38
N LYS A 449 4.13 11.05 9.23
CA LYS A 449 5.31 11.60 9.91
C LYS A 449 6.01 10.53 10.76
N GLY A 450 5.26 9.78 11.58
CA GLY A 450 5.79 8.67 12.35
C GLY A 450 6.48 7.64 11.45
N MET A 451 5.80 7.20 10.41
CA MET A 451 6.34 6.21 9.48
C MET A 451 7.60 6.68 8.74
N VAL A 452 7.70 7.97 8.38
CA VAL A 452 8.91 8.52 7.74
C VAL A 452 10.03 8.74 8.76
N ARG A 453 9.70 9.17 9.98
CA ARG A 453 10.67 9.39 11.05
C ARG A 453 11.38 8.10 11.44
N ASP A 454 10.62 7.03 11.58
CA ASP A 454 11.11 5.73 12.03
C ASP A 454 11.63 4.85 10.87
N ARG A 455 11.52 5.34 9.62
CA ARG A 455 11.94 4.58 8.46
C ARG A 455 13.44 4.40 8.41
N SER A 456 13.86 3.15 8.27
CA SER A 456 15.22 2.78 7.84
C SER A 456 15.42 3.06 6.35
N ASP A 457 16.63 2.80 5.84
CA ASP A 457 16.92 2.90 4.42
C ASP A 457 15.98 1.98 3.60
N TRP A 458 15.57 2.48 2.45
CA TRP A 458 14.67 1.73 1.55
C TRP A 458 15.49 0.80 0.66
N CYS A 459 15.34 -0.51 0.83
CA CYS A 459 15.92 -1.51 -0.05
C CYS A 459 15.21 -1.45 -1.42
N ILE A 460 15.95 -1.01 -2.45
CA ILE A 460 15.41 -0.78 -3.80
C ILE A 460 15.51 -2.04 -4.65
N SER A 461 16.57 -2.84 -4.49
CA SER A 461 16.83 -3.99 -5.37
C SER A 461 15.96 -5.20 -5.05
N ARG A 462 15.54 -5.91 -6.10
CA ARG A 462 14.82 -7.18 -6.05
C ARG A 462 15.46 -8.18 -7.00
N GLN A 463 15.69 -9.40 -6.54
CA GLN A 463 16.26 -10.51 -7.29
C GLN A 463 15.17 -11.15 -8.15
N ARG A 464 14.65 -10.39 -9.12
CA ARG A 464 13.55 -10.75 -10.02
C ARG A 464 13.85 -10.35 -11.44
N THR A 465 13.09 -10.93 -12.40
CA THR A 465 13.24 -10.65 -13.82
C THR A 465 12.17 -9.68 -14.33
N TRP A 466 10.96 -9.72 -13.75
CA TRP A 466 9.83 -8.91 -14.21
C TRP A 466 9.71 -7.59 -13.43
N GLY A 467 10.32 -6.56 -13.98
CA GLY A 467 10.33 -5.18 -13.47
C GLY A 467 11.32 -4.33 -14.24
N VAL A 468 11.51 -3.10 -13.81
CA VAL A 468 12.48 -2.18 -14.42
C VAL A 468 13.87 -2.46 -13.84
N PRO A 469 14.86 -2.86 -14.66
CA PRO A 469 16.20 -3.11 -14.17
C PRO A 469 16.82 -1.87 -13.53
N ILE A 470 17.63 -2.07 -12.50
CA ILE A 470 18.41 -0.99 -11.89
C ILE A 470 19.43 -0.49 -12.93
N PRO A 471 19.41 0.81 -13.30
CA PRO A 471 20.16 1.35 -14.41
C PRO A 471 21.63 1.61 -14.06
N VAL A 472 22.31 0.59 -13.56
CA VAL A 472 23.70 0.67 -13.10
C VAL A 472 24.59 -0.28 -13.91
N ILE A 473 25.78 0.22 -14.21
CA ILE A 473 26.82 -0.49 -14.93
C ILE A 473 28.04 -0.56 -14.02
N TYR A 474 28.69 -1.72 -13.93
CA TYR A 474 29.89 -1.93 -13.12
C TYR A 474 31.13 -2.05 -13.94
N CYS A 475 32.23 -1.50 -13.45
CA CYS A 475 33.54 -1.77 -13.97
C CYS A 475 33.99 -3.20 -13.60
N LYS A 476 34.37 -4.02 -14.57
CA LYS A 476 34.79 -5.40 -14.29
C LYS A 476 36.07 -5.53 -13.47
N ASP A 477 37.00 -4.56 -13.59
CA ASP A 477 38.28 -4.65 -12.88
C ASP A 477 38.17 -4.22 -11.42
N CYS A 478 37.45 -3.12 -11.13
CA CYS A 478 37.38 -2.57 -9.74
C CYS A 478 36.03 -2.70 -9.09
N GLY A 479 35.01 -3.26 -9.75
CA GLY A 479 33.67 -3.47 -9.22
C GLY A 479 32.86 -2.19 -8.94
N LYS A 480 33.41 -1.00 -9.25
CA LYS A 480 32.74 0.26 -8.92
C LYS A 480 31.55 0.52 -9.86
N PRO A 481 30.40 0.99 -9.32
CA PRO A 481 29.27 1.41 -10.12
C PRO A 481 29.60 2.68 -10.91
N ILE A 482 29.08 2.76 -12.12
CA ILE A 482 29.20 3.91 -13.03
C ILE A 482 27.79 4.46 -13.22
N ILE A 483 27.54 5.61 -12.62
CA ILE A 483 26.28 6.33 -12.70
C ILE A 483 26.62 7.79 -13.05
N THR A 484 26.47 8.14 -14.33
CA THR A 484 26.72 9.49 -14.83
C THR A 484 25.48 10.01 -15.57
N ASP A 485 25.42 11.32 -15.85
CA ASP A 485 24.34 11.87 -16.65
C ASP A 485 24.25 11.20 -18.01
N GLU A 486 25.40 10.94 -18.61
CA GLU A 486 25.48 10.34 -19.96
C GLU A 486 24.98 8.88 -19.95
N THR A 487 25.32 8.07 -18.91
CA THR A 487 24.83 6.68 -18.82
C THR A 487 23.35 6.65 -18.53
N ILE A 488 22.86 7.46 -17.61
CA ILE A 488 21.42 7.55 -17.25
C ILE A 488 20.62 8.01 -18.47
N GLU A 489 21.08 9.02 -19.21
CA GLU A 489 20.39 9.48 -20.41
C GLU A 489 20.37 8.40 -21.50
N ALA A 490 21.49 7.74 -21.75
CA ALA A 490 21.57 6.67 -22.77
C ALA A 490 20.64 5.49 -22.44
N ILE A 491 20.58 5.08 -21.14
CA ILE A 491 19.68 4.02 -20.69
C ILE A 491 18.21 4.47 -20.80
N SER A 492 17.90 5.69 -20.33
CA SER A 492 16.56 6.26 -20.40
C SER A 492 16.06 6.37 -21.85
N GLU A 493 16.87 6.87 -22.76
CA GLU A 493 16.51 6.98 -24.18
C GLU A 493 16.33 5.62 -24.85
N MET A 494 17.13 4.62 -24.47
CA MET A 494 16.95 3.25 -24.97
C MET A 494 15.63 2.66 -24.45
N PHE A 495 15.32 2.83 -23.15
CA PHE A 495 14.07 2.35 -22.59
C PHE A 495 12.85 3.09 -23.18
N ARG A 496 12.96 4.40 -23.47
CA ARG A 496 11.90 5.15 -24.16
C ARG A 496 11.58 4.60 -25.55
N LYS A 497 12.59 4.07 -26.26
CA LYS A 497 12.42 3.54 -27.61
C LYS A 497 11.94 2.10 -27.65
N GLU A 498 12.46 1.24 -26.77
CA GLU A 498 12.32 -0.21 -26.88
C GLU A 498 11.75 -0.87 -25.61
N GLY A 499 11.53 -0.09 -24.54
CA GLY A 499 11.19 -0.62 -23.23
C GLY A 499 12.38 -1.19 -22.48
N SER A 500 12.16 -1.57 -21.21
CA SER A 500 13.21 -2.15 -20.37
C SER A 500 13.68 -3.54 -20.81
N ASP A 501 12.97 -4.21 -21.72
CA ASP A 501 13.43 -5.46 -22.37
C ASP A 501 14.75 -5.26 -23.12
N ALA A 502 15.05 -4.05 -23.57
CA ALA A 502 16.32 -3.69 -24.17
C ALA A 502 17.52 -4.02 -23.26
N TRP A 503 17.35 -3.95 -21.93
CA TRP A 503 18.40 -4.28 -20.96
C TRP A 503 18.90 -5.73 -21.11
N TYR A 504 18.02 -6.63 -21.50
CA TYR A 504 18.30 -8.05 -21.68
C TYR A 504 18.66 -8.43 -23.13
N THR A 505 18.16 -7.68 -24.11
CA THR A 505 18.30 -8.01 -25.54
C THR A 505 19.45 -7.28 -26.25
N ARG A 506 19.79 -6.06 -25.77
CA ARG A 506 20.82 -5.23 -26.41
C ARG A 506 22.20 -5.44 -25.77
N PRO A 507 23.28 -5.33 -26.55
CA PRO A 507 24.64 -5.37 -26.02
C PRO A 507 24.89 -4.16 -25.12
N LEU A 508 25.78 -4.32 -24.14
CA LEU A 508 26.11 -3.27 -23.16
C LEU A 508 26.64 -1.98 -23.83
N SER A 509 27.32 -2.11 -24.97
CA SER A 509 27.83 -0.96 -25.75
C SER A 509 26.77 0.05 -26.15
N ASP A 510 25.50 -0.37 -26.24
CA ASP A 510 24.40 0.50 -26.64
C ASP A 510 23.95 1.43 -25.50
N PHE A 511 24.35 1.12 -24.25
CA PHE A 511 24.03 1.87 -23.05
C PHE A 511 25.20 2.71 -22.53
N ILE A 512 26.39 2.53 -23.07
CA ILE A 512 27.59 3.24 -22.61
C ILE A 512 28.08 4.18 -23.73
N PRO A 513 27.93 5.50 -23.56
CA PRO A 513 28.57 6.45 -24.47
C PRO A 513 30.09 6.28 -24.52
N ALA A 514 30.69 6.50 -25.69
CA ALA A 514 32.14 6.36 -25.89
C ALA A 514 33.00 7.26 -24.98
N SER A 515 32.41 8.31 -24.41
CA SER A 515 33.04 9.22 -23.45
C SER A 515 33.21 8.62 -22.07
N VAL A 516 32.46 7.58 -21.72
CA VAL A 516 32.43 6.96 -20.40
C VAL A 516 33.60 6.00 -20.21
N ALA A 517 34.40 6.24 -19.17
CA ALA A 517 35.49 5.37 -18.75
C ALA A 517 35.51 5.25 -17.24
N CYS A 518 35.95 4.11 -16.72
CA CYS A 518 36.18 3.98 -15.28
C CYS A 518 37.43 4.75 -14.84
N ALA A 519 37.43 5.28 -13.65
CA ALA A 519 38.57 5.97 -13.03
C ALA A 519 39.81 5.08 -12.92
N CYS A 520 39.69 3.74 -12.94
CA CYS A 520 40.78 2.80 -12.94
C CYS A 520 41.41 2.57 -14.35
N GLY A 521 40.78 3.14 -15.41
CA GLY A 521 41.19 2.99 -16.80
C GLY A 521 40.58 1.77 -17.51
N CYS A 522 39.84 0.93 -16.84
CA CYS A 522 39.14 -0.22 -17.43
C CYS A 522 38.06 0.24 -18.41
N LYS A 523 37.88 -0.52 -19.49
CA LYS A 523 36.83 -0.33 -20.51
C LYS A 523 35.88 -1.52 -20.62
N GLU A 524 36.04 -2.50 -19.75
CA GLU A 524 35.13 -3.64 -19.68
C GLU A 524 34.15 -3.42 -18.53
N PHE A 525 32.86 -3.63 -18.85
CA PHE A 525 31.76 -3.32 -17.93
C PHE A 525 30.76 -4.48 -17.91
N GLU A 526 29.93 -4.51 -16.88
CA GLU A 526 28.80 -5.43 -16.74
C GLU A 526 27.57 -4.70 -16.25
N LYS A 527 26.39 -5.24 -16.56
CA LYS A 527 25.09 -4.69 -16.17
C LYS A 527 24.69 -5.18 -14.78
N GLU A 528 23.97 -4.35 -14.01
CA GLU A 528 23.22 -4.84 -12.86
C GLU A 528 22.13 -5.82 -13.31
N HIS A 529 21.87 -6.85 -12.49
CA HIS A 529 20.88 -7.89 -12.79
C HIS A 529 19.58 -7.73 -12.01
N ASP A 530 19.63 -7.03 -10.88
CA ASP A 530 18.45 -6.80 -10.04
C ASP A 530 17.50 -5.77 -10.67
N ILE A 531 16.23 -5.88 -10.37
CA ILE A 531 15.21 -4.91 -10.74
C ILE A 531 14.92 -3.95 -9.59
N MET A 532 14.32 -2.81 -9.90
CA MET A 532 13.81 -1.87 -8.88
C MET A 532 12.56 -2.43 -8.19
N ASP A 533 12.40 -2.05 -6.92
CA ASP A 533 11.18 -2.29 -6.15
C ASP A 533 9.96 -1.72 -6.87
N VAL A 534 8.88 -2.48 -6.96
CA VAL A 534 7.63 -2.06 -7.59
C VAL A 534 7.00 -0.81 -6.93
N TRP A 535 7.29 -0.58 -5.64
CA TRP A 535 6.90 0.67 -4.97
C TRP A 535 7.67 1.88 -5.49
N PHE A 536 8.84 1.68 -6.07
CA PHE A 536 9.55 2.73 -6.81
C PHE A 536 8.88 3.01 -8.14
N ASP A 537 8.37 1.97 -8.85
CA ASP A 537 7.62 2.13 -10.10
C ASP A 537 6.40 3.03 -9.87
N SER A 538 5.48 2.64 -8.99
CA SER A 538 4.30 3.47 -8.67
C SER A 538 4.68 4.80 -8.01
N GLY A 539 5.77 4.83 -7.25
CA GLY A 539 6.28 6.02 -6.57
C GLY A 539 6.65 7.17 -7.51
N VAL A 540 7.11 6.89 -8.73
CA VAL A 540 7.50 7.93 -9.71
C VAL A 540 6.36 8.44 -10.59
N SER A 541 5.12 7.97 -10.36
CA SER A 541 3.95 8.37 -11.15
C SER A 541 3.70 9.88 -11.17
N HIS A 542 4.14 10.61 -10.15
CA HIS A 542 4.06 12.08 -10.10
C HIS A 542 4.87 12.79 -11.20
N THR A 543 5.81 12.13 -11.83
CA THR A 543 6.56 12.65 -12.98
C THR A 543 6.33 11.81 -14.24
N ALA A 544 6.21 10.49 -14.11
CA ALA A 544 5.96 9.62 -15.25
C ALA A 544 4.54 9.74 -15.83
N VAL A 545 3.61 10.35 -15.07
CA VAL A 545 2.23 10.59 -15.52
C VAL A 545 1.90 12.07 -15.50
N LEU A 546 2.03 12.74 -14.33
CA LEU A 546 1.56 14.12 -14.19
C LEU A 546 2.33 15.13 -15.05
N ASP A 547 3.57 14.83 -15.43
CA ASP A 547 4.37 15.68 -16.34
C ASP A 547 4.32 15.22 -17.80
N GLU A 548 3.80 14.00 -18.09
CA GLU A 548 3.76 13.46 -19.46
C GLU A 548 2.40 13.67 -20.16
N TYR A 549 1.31 13.88 -19.39
CA TYR A 549 -0.02 14.13 -19.93
C TYR A 549 -0.32 15.61 -19.89
N ASP A 550 -0.57 16.24 -21.04
CA ASP A 550 -0.78 17.70 -21.19
C ASP A 550 -1.96 18.23 -20.36
N GLU A 551 -2.96 17.39 -20.09
CA GLU A 551 -4.12 17.75 -19.29
C GLU A 551 -3.89 17.70 -17.78
N LEU A 552 -2.78 17.08 -17.32
CA LEU A 552 -2.45 16.92 -15.90
C LEU A 552 -1.39 17.93 -15.44
N TYR A 553 -1.08 17.94 -14.16
CA TYR A 553 0.02 18.73 -13.56
C TYR A 553 0.43 18.20 -12.19
N ALA A 554 1.66 18.51 -11.78
CA ALA A 554 2.21 18.23 -10.47
C ALA A 554 2.59 19.51 -9.71
N PRO A 555 2.43 19.58 -8.37
CA PRO A 555 1.71 18.61 -7.55
C PRO A 555 0.21 18.60 -7.87
N CYS A 556 -0.38 17.39 -7.91
CA CYS A 556 -1.81 17.27 -8.19
C CYS A 556 -2.68 17.73 -7.01
N ASP A 557 -3.98 17.90 -7.24
CA ASP A 557 -4.86 18.39 -6.19
C ASP A 557 -5.23 17.32 -5.17
N LEU A 558 -5.33 16.03 -5.58
CA LEU A 558 -5.80 15.00 -4.68
C LEU A 558 -5.20 13.62 -5.00
N TYR A 559 -4.70 12.93 -3.94
CA TYR A 559 -4.57 11.47 -3.85
C TYR A 559 -5.72 10.95 -2.98
N LEU A 560 -6.36 9.85 -3.40
CA LEU A 560 -7.41 9.20 -2.63
C LEU A 560 -7.21 7.69 -2.66
N GLU A 561 -6.86 7.09 -1.52
CA GLU A 561 -6.63 5.64 -1.39
C GLU A 561 -7.02 5.12 0.00
N GLY A 562 -6.85 3.82 0.22
CA GLY A 562 -7.01 3.17 1.51
C GLY A 562 -5.92 3.53 2.52
N ALA A 563 -6.21 3.28 3.80
CA ALA A 563 -5.29 3.59 4.91
C ALA A 563 -3.99 2.76 4.90
N ASP A 564 -3.92 1.66 4.15
CA ASP A 564 -2.71 0.88 3.90
C ASP A 564 -1.66 1.66 3.11
N GLN A 565 -2.08 2.62 2.27
CA GLN A 565 -1.19 3.35 1.38
C GLN A 565 -0.27 4.36 2.10
N TYR A 566 -0.42 4.57 3.40
CA TYR A 566 0.58 5.29 4.20
C TYR A 566 1.95 4.59 4.21
N ARG A 567 1.99 3.27 4.13
CA ARG A 567 3.22 2.47 3.93
C ARG A 567 3.50 2.09 2.48
N GLY A 568 2.61 2.44 1.56
CA GLY A 568 2.72 2.16 0.13
C GLY A 568 2.91 3.43 -0.68
N TRP A 569 1.97 3.66 -1.60
CA TRP A 569 2.07 4.69 -2.63
C TRP A 569 2.14 6.13 -2.10
N PHE A 570 1.44 6.48 -1.01
CA PHE A 570 1.56 7.82 -0.43
C PHE A 570 3.01 8.11 -0.02
N GLN A 571 3.68 7.14 0.58
CA GLN A 571 5.04 7.31 1.06
C GLN A 571 6.07 7.23 -0.07
N SER A 572 5.97 6.25 -0.97
CA SER A 572 6.93 6.10 -2.09
C SER A 572 6.88 7.29 -3.04
N SER A 573 5.67 7.78 -3.37
CA SER A 573 5.50 9.02 -4.16
C SER A 573 6.07 10.25 -3.46
N LEU A 574 5.89 10.37 -2.15
CA LEU A 574 6.43 11.48 -1.36
C LEU A 574 7.96 11.49 -1.41
N LEU A 575 8.58 10.36 -1.09
CA LEU A 575 10.04 10.25 -0.99
C LEU A 575 10.72 10.53 -2.33
N THR A 576 10.20 9.97 -3.43
CA THR A 576 10.73 10.21 -4.77
C THR A 576 10.50 11.65 -5.24
N SER A 577 9.33 12.24 -4.92
CA SER A 577 9.00 13.62 -5.30
C SER A 577 9.83 14.66 -4.53
N VAL A 578 10.06 14.44 -3.24
CA VAL A 578 10.89 15.35 -2.42
C VAL A 578 12.29 15.43 -2.99
N VAL A 579 12.91 14.32 -3.35
CA VAL A 579 14.25 14.33 -3.96
C VAL A 579 14.22 14.89 -5.39
N TYR A 580 13.21 14.51 -6.20
CA TYR A 580 13.19 14.87 -7.62
C TYR A 580 12.69 16.29 -7.88
N LYS A 581 11.66 16.75 -7.13
CA LYS A 581 10.97 18.04 -7.31
C LYS A 581 11.11 19.01 -6.12
N GLY A 582 11.60 18.57 -4.96
CA GLY A 582 11.70 19.38 -3.75
C GLY A 582 10.38 19.65 -3.03
N CYS A 583 9.31 18.93 -3.34
CA CYS A 583 7.99 19.11 -2.73
C CYS A 583 7.17 17.80 -2.72
N ALA A 584 6.07 17.78 -1.96
CA ALA A 584 5.11 16.70 -2.01
C ALA A 584 4.45 16.62 -3.41
N PRO A 585 4.09 15.40 -3.90
CA PRO A 585 3.48 15.23 -5.21
C PRO A 585 2.00 15.60 -5.26
N TYR A 586 1.41 15.86 -4.12
CA TYR A 586 -0.02 16.11 -3.91
C TYR A 586 -0.25 17.27 -2.94
N LYS A 587 -1.36 18.00 -3.12
CA LYS A 587 -1.81 19.09 -2.22
C LYS A 587 -2.71 18.55 -1.10
N ASN A 588 -3.54 17.57 -1.43
CA ASN A 588 -4.46 16.92 -0.49
C ASN A 588 -4.33 15.40 -0.57
N VAL A 589 -4.45 14.74 0.58
CA VAL A 589 -4.55 13.27 0.66
C VAL A 589 -5.85 12.92 1.39
N CYS A 590 -6.70 12.15 0.74
CA CYS A 590 -7.93 11.63 1.32
C CYS A 590 -7.81 10.12 1.53
N THR A 591 -8.12 9.66 2.74
CA THR A 591 -7.96 8.26 3.11
C THR A 591 -9.31 7.64 3.45
N HIS A 592 -9.60 6.49 2.85
CA HIS A 592 -10.76 5.68 3.21
C HIS A 592 -10.37 4.45 4.06
N GLY A 593 -11.33 3.96 4.86
CA GLY A 593 -11.20 2.73 5.63
C GLY A 593 -11.33 1.47 4.79
N TRP A 594 -11.38 0.32 5.47
CA TRP A 594 -11.52 -1.00 4.87
C TRP A 594 -12.99 -1.38 4.64
N VAL A 595 -13.21 -2.29 3.70
CA VAL A 595 -14.51 -2.93 3.56
C VAL A 595 -14.52 -4.21 4.41
N VAL A 596 -15.46 -4.28 5.34
CA VAL A 596 -15.63 -5.39 6.26
C VAL A 596 -17.00 -6.05 6.09
N ASP A 597 -17.16 -7.27 6.56
CA ASP A 597 -18.44 -7.97 6.51
C ASP A 597 -19.49 -7.34 7.43
N GLY A 598 -20.73 -7.84 7.42
CA GLY A 598 -21.82 -7.31 8.24
C GLY A 598 -21.56 -7.34 9.76
N GLN A 599 -20.58 -8.13 10.20
CA GLN A 599 -20.18 -8.28 11.60
C GLN A 599 -18.95 -7.44 11.96
N GLY A 600 -18.34 -6.74 10.97
CA GLY A 600 -17.15 -5.92 11.15
C GLY A 600 -15.84 -6.69 11.07
N LYS A 601 -15.84 -7.89 10.50
CA LYS A 601 -14.62 -8.67 10.26
C LYS A 601 -14.08 -8.41 8.86
N THR A 602 -12.76 -8.42 8.74
CA THR A 602 -12.08 -8.39 7.44
C THR A 602 -12.54 -9.53 6.54
N MET A 603 -12.72 -9.25 5.26
CA MET A 603 -13.18 -10.23 4.29
C MET A 603 -12.00 -10.96 3.65
N HIS A 604 -11.98 -12.29 3.77
CA HIS A 604 -11.00 -13.15 3.13
C HIS A 604 -11.69 -14.27 2.35
N LYS A 605 -11.19 -14.59 1.16
CA LYS A 605 -11.73 -15.71 0.35
C LYS A 605 -11.61 -17.05 1.10
N SER A 606 -10.55 -17.23 1.87
CA SER A 606 -10.33 -18.42 2.70
C SER A 606 -11.35 -18.59 3.84
N LEU A 607 -11.93 -17.48 4.33
CA LEU A 607 -12.95 -17.49 5.38
C LEU A 607 -14.38 -17.62 4.82
N GLY A 608 -14.55 -17.57 3.49
CA GLY A 608 -15.85 -17.66 2.84
C GLY A 608 -16.81 -16.49 3.12
N ASN A 609 -16.30 -15.38 3.70
CA ASN A 609 -17.08 -14.17 3.99
C ASN A 609 -16.87 -13.07 2.93
N GLY A 610 -16.05 -13.31 1.90
CA GLY A 610 -15.83 -12.39 0.79
C GLY A 610 -17.05 -12.29 -0.13
N ILE A 611 -17.38 -11.08 -0.55
CA ILE A 611 -18.39 -10.80 -1.57
C ILE A 611 -17.66 -10.22 -2.79
N ASP A 612 -17.86 -10.80 -3.97
CA ASP A 612 -17.28 -10.28 -5.19
C ASP A 612 -18.14 -9.11 -5.72
N PRO A 613 -17.54 -7.99 -6.19
CA PRO A 613 -18.29 -6.89 -6.79
C PRO A 613 -19.19 -7.34 -7.95
N SER A 614 -18.80 -8.34 -8.74
CA SER A 614 -19.60 -8.89 -9.82
C SER A 614 -20.90 -9.53 -9.32
N GLU A 615 -20.87 -10.23 -8.19
CA GLU A 615 -22.09 -10.80 -7.59
C GLU A 615 -23.12 -9.72 -7.25
N ILE A 616 -22.65 -8.54 -6.82
CA ILE A 616 -23.52 -7.41 -6.51
C ILE A 616 -24.06 -6.80 -7.80
N THR A 617 -23.19 -6.53 -8.77
CA THR A 617 -23.60 -5.88 -10.03
C THR A 617 -24.55 -6.76 -10.86
N ASP A 618 -24.34 -8.08 -10.83
CA ASP A 618 -25.18 -9.04 -11.58
C ASP A 618 -26.54 -9.28 -10.92
N LYS A 619 -26.61 -9.12 -9.59
CA LYS A 619 -27.86 -9.34 -8.85
C LYS A 619 -28.66 -8.07 -8.62
N TYR A 620 -27.98 -7.00 -8.21
CA TYR A 620 -28.61 -5.75 -7.78
C TYR A 620 -28.39 -4.60 -8.76
N GLY A 621 -27.30 -4.63 -9.51
CA GLY A 621 -26.83 -3.54 -10.37
C GLY A 621 -25.73 -2.70 -9.71
N ALA A 622 -24.93 -2.03 -10.55
CA ALA A 622 -23.85 -1.13 -10.10
C ALA A 622 -24.39 0.09 -9.34
N ASP A 623 -25.57 0.60 -9.69
CA ASP A 623 -26.21 1.71 -8.97
C ASP A 623 -26.43 1.40 -7.49
N ILE A 624 -26.75 0.16 -7.13
CA ILE A 624 -26.92 -0.24 -5.71
C ILE A 624 -25.57 -0.25 -4.99
N LEU A 625 -24.51 -0.73 -5.63
CA LEU A 625 -23.16 -0.67 -5.09
C LEU A 625 -22.68 0.78 -4.92
N ARG A 626 -22.92 1.63 -5.91
CA ARG A 626 -22.64 3.07 -5.84
C ARG A 626 -23.44 3.75 -4.72
N LEU A 627 -24.70 3.39 -4.56
CA LEU A 627 -25.53 3.93 -3.47
C LEU A 627 -25.03 3.48 -2.09
N TRP A 628 -24.51 2.25 -1.97
CA TRP A 628 -23.86 1.79 -0.76
C TRP A 628 -22.64 2.67 -0.43
N VAL A 629 -21.75 2.93 -1.38
CA VAL A 629 -20.60 3.83 -1.19
C VAL A 629 -21.06 5.22 -0.77
N ALA A 630 -22.05 5.81 -1.47
CA ALA A 630 -22.57 7.14 -1.20
C ALA A 630 -23.25 7.28 0.17
N SER A 631 -23.78 6.18 0.73
CA SER A 631 -24.47 6.16 2.02
C SER A 631 -23.60 5.83 3.22
N SER A 632 -22.32 5.54 2.97
CA SER A 632 -21.36 5.10 3.99
C SER A 632 -20.43 6.24 4.42
N ASP A 633 -19.99 6.19 5.69
CA ASP A 633 -18.88 7.03 6.15
C ASP A 633 -17.55 6.36 5.79
N TYR A 634 -16.92 6.84 4.74
CA TYR A 634 -15.70 6.24 4.20
C TYR A 634 -14.43 6.53 5.03
N HIS A 635 -14.49 7.42 6.03
CA HIS A 635 -13.34 7.70 6.90
C HIS A 635 -13.08 6.59 7.92
N SER A 636 -14.03 5.68 8.07
CA SER A 636 -13.95 4.48 8.92
C SER A 636 -14.20 3.21 8.11
N ASP A 637 -14.04 2.04 8.74
CA ASP A 637 -14.33 0.76 8.10
C ASP A 637 -15.81 0.63 7.74
N ILE A 638 -16.09 0.24 6.50
CA ILE A 638 -17.42 0.21 5.92
C ILE A 638 -17.96 -1.22 5.89
N ARG A 639 -19.12 -1.43 6.49
CA ARG A 639 -19.78 -2.72 6.49
C ARG A 639 -20.60 -2.95 5.22
N ILE A 640 -20.56 -4.18 4.72
CA ILE A 640 -21.43 -4.63 3.65
C ILE A 640 -22.06 -5.98 4.01
N SER A 641 -23.36 -6.12 3.69
CA SER A 641 -24.07 -7.38 3.85
C SER A 641 -25.25 -7.44 2.87
N LYS A 642 -25.85 -8.62 2.71
CA LYS A 642 -27.06 -8.81 1.87
C LYS A 642 -28.24 -7.99 2.38
N GLU A 643 -28.37 -7.81 3.67
CA GLU A 643 -29.40 -7.01 4.34
C GLU A 643 -29.24 -5.52 3.99
N ILE A 644 -28.01 -5.00 4.10
CA ILE A 644 -27.68 -3.60 3.74
C ILE A 644 -28.01 -3.36 2.26
N LEU A 645 -27.58 -4.25 1.36
CA LEU A 645 -27.86 -4.15 -0.07
C LEU A 645 -29.37 -4.24 -0.37
N GLY A 646 -30.09 -5.05 0.38
CA GLY A 646 -31.57 -5.13 0.31
C GLY A 646 -32.25 -3.81 0.66
N GLN A 647 -31.85 -3.19 1.79
CA GLN A 647 -32.36 -1.89 2.21
C GLN A 647 -32.06 -0.78 1.20
N LEU A 648 -30.87 -0.78 0.63
CA LEU A 648 -30.47 0.18 -0.42
C LEU A 648 -31.27 -0.02 -1.70
N SER A 649 -31.52 -1.28 -2.08
CA SER A 649 -32.38 -1.60 -3.23
C SER A 649 -33.81 -1.05 -3.05
N ASP A 650 -34.37 -1.11 -1.82
CA ASP A 650 -35.67 -0.55 -1.52
C ASP A 650 -35.67 1.00 -1.53
N ALA A 651 -34.57 1.61 -1.03
CA ALA A 651 -34.38 3.05 -1.17
C ALA A 651 -34.32 3.49 -2.64
N TYR A 652 -33.55 2.78 -3.47
CA TYR A 652 -33.44 3.01 -4.91
C TYR A 652 -34.81 2.92 -5.60
N LYS A 653 -35.63 1.92 -5.27
CA LYS A 653 -36.99 1.79 -5.79
C LYS A 653 -37.88 3.01 -5.50
N LYS A 654 -37.75 3.58 -4.28
CA LYS A 654 -38.47 4.80 -3.89
C LYS A 654 -38.05 5.99 -4.75
N ILE A 655 -36.75 6.20 -4.92
CA ILE A 655 -36.20 7.27 -5.79
C ILE A 655 -36.75 7.10 -7.22
N ARG A 656 -36.62 5.90 -7.77
CA ARG A 656 -37.04 5.59 -9.11
C ARG A 656 -38.54 5.81 -9.32
N ASN A 657 -39.37 5.40 -8.36
CA ASN A 657 -40.83 5.58 -8.42
C ASN A 657 -41.20 7.07 -8.44
N THR A 658 -40.50 7.89 -7.66
CA THR A 658 -40.70 9.35 -7.68
C THR A 658 -40.32 9.95 -9.01
N ALA A 659 -39.18 9.56 -9.56
CA ALA A 659 -38.73 9.99 -10.87
C ALA A 659 -39.76 9.65 -11.94
N ARG A 660 -40.27 8.40 -11.96
CA ARG A 660 -41.29 7.97 -12.91
C ARG A 660 -42.59 8.78 -12.78
N PHE A 661 -42.98 9.11 -11.55
CA PHE A 661 -44.15 9.95 -11.31
C PHE A 661 -43.94 11.36 -11.87
N ILE A 662 -42.80 11.99 -11.66
CA ILE A 662 -42.45 13.31 -12.19
C ILE A 662 -42.49 13.27 -13.73
N LEU A 663 -41.77 12.35 -14.36
CA LEU A 663 -41.70 12.19 -15.80
C LEU A 663 -43.07 11.94 -16.42
N GLY A 664 -43.90 11.12 -15.76
CA GLY A 664 -45.25 10.86 -16.20
C GLY A 664 -46.15 12.10 -16.24
N ASN A 665 -45.93 13.05 -15.34
CA ASN A 665 -46.68 14.31 -15.32
C ASN A 665 -46.11 15.35 -16.32
N LEU A 666 -44.86 15.25 -16.70
CA LEU A 666 -44.24 16.12 -17.72
C LEU A 666 -44.59 15.72 -19.16
N SER A 667 -44.99 14.45 -19.39
CA SER A 667 -45.18 13.86 -20.72
C SER A 667 -46.60 13.98 -21.26
N ASN A 668 -47.49 14.75 -20.66
CA ASN A 668 -48.96 14.82 -20.95
C ASN A 668 -49.36 14.97 -22.41
N GLY A 669 -48.92 14.06 -23.29
CA GLY A 669 -49.34 13.93 -24.69
C GLY A 669 -48.81 15.00 -25.66
N LYS A 670 -48.23 16.08 -25.16
CA LYS A 670 -47.60 17.16 -25.95
C LYS A 670 -46.15 17.41 -25.63
N GLY A 671 -45.60 16.70 -24.59
CA GLY A 671 -44.28 17.00 -24.07
C GLY A 671 -44.24 18.36 -23.33
N PHE A 672 -43.38 18.48 -22.31
CA PHE A 672 -43.07 19.74 -21.65
C PHE A 672 -41.89 20.39 -22.37
N ASN A 673 -42.09 21.64 -22.82
CA ASN A 673 -40.98 22.48 -23.33
C ASN A 673 -40.54 23.47 -22.26
N PRO A 674 -39.35 23.32 -21.71
CA PRO A 674 -38.84 24.21 -20.66
C PRO A 674 -38.89 25.70 -21.02
N ASP A 675 -38.62 26.03 -22.29
CA ASP A 675 -38.58 27.44 -22.75
C ASP A 675 -39.97 28.06 -22.94
N ALA A 676 -40.95 27.22 -23.28
CA ALA A 676 -42.31 27.69 -23.56
C ALA A 676 -43.29 27.52 -22.38
N ASP A 677 -43.04 26.51 -21.52
CA ASP A 677 -43.96 26.12 -20.46
C ASP A 677 -43.52 26.55 -19.06
N SER A 678 -42.35 27.19 -18.94
CA SER A 678 -41.85 27.76 -17.69
C SER A 678 -42.76 28.87 -17.20
N VAL A 679 -42.98 28.89 -15.87
CA VAL A 679 -43.72 29.95 -15.21
C VAL A 679 -42.78 30.85 -14.42
N SER A 680 -43.11 32.13 -14.32
CA SER A 680 -42.33 33.09 -13.50
C SER A 680 -42.56 32.88 -12.00
N ASP A 681 -41.63 33.33 -11.16
CA ASP A 681 -41.67 33.11 -9.70
C ASP A 681 -42.92 33.66 -9.03
N ASP A 682 -43.54 34.73 -9.59
CA ASP A 682 -44.76 35.31 -9.10
C ASP A 682 -46.02 34.48 -9.40
N GLN A 683 -45.94 33.60 -10.38
CA GLN A 683 -47.01 32.66 -10.75
C GLN A 683 -46.93 31.35 -9.94
N LEU A 684 -45.86 31.12 -9.21
CA LEU A 684 -45.70 29.95 -8.36
C LEU A 684 -46.62 30.02 -7.15
N THR A 685 -47.22 28.87 -6.78
CA THR A 685 -47.92 28.75 -5.50
C THR A 685 -47.00 28.81 -4.32
N GLU A 686 -47.51 29.07 -3.12
CA GLU A 686 -46.70 29.05 -1.89
C GLU A 686 -45.97 27.70 -1.68
N LEU A 687 -46.64 26.59 -2.01
CA LEU A 687 -46.10 25.25 -1.94
C LEU A 687 -44.94 25.04 -2.93
N ASP A 688 -45.06 25.61 -4.13
CA ASP A 688 -44.02 25.51 -5.15
C ASP A 688 -42.75 26.31 -4.71
N ARG A 689 -42.95 27.53 -4.22
CA ARG A 689 -41.83 28.36 -3.65
C ARG A 689 -41.14 27.67 -2.48
N TRP A 690 -41.94 27.05 -1.59
CA TRP A 690 -41.39 26.24 -0.51
C TRP A 690 -40.56 25.04 -1.03
N ALA A 691 -41.05 24.34 -2.07
CA ALA A 691 -40.34 23.23 -2.66
C ALA A 691 -38.99 23.67 -3.28
N LEU A 692 -38.98 24.80 -3.99
CA LEU A 692 -37.75 25.38 -4.56
C LEU A 692 -36.75 25.78 -3.45
N MET A 693 -37.22 26.46 -2.42
CA MET A 693 -36.40 26.82 -1.27
C MET A 693 -35.75 25.60 -0.60
N ARG A 694 -36.53 24.49 -0.45
CA ARG A 694 -36.01 23.24 0.12
C ARG A 694 -35.00 22.59 -0.79
N LEU A 695 -35.17 22.66 -2.11
CA LEU A 695 -34.20 22.19 -3.09
C LEU A 695 -32.89 22.98 -3.01
N ASP A 696 -32.96 24.32 -2.95
CA ASP A 696 -31.77 25.16 -2.80
C ASP A 696 -31.00 24.83 -1.49
N GLN A 697 -31.72 24.72 -0.38
CA GLN A 697 -31.12 24.26 0.90
C GLN A 697 -30.46 22.89 0.79
N LEU A 698 -30.99 22.02 -0.04
CA LEU A 698 -30.47 20.69 -0.29
C LEU A 698 -29.19 20.75 -1.11
N ILE A 699 -29.17 21.56 -2.17
CA ILE A 699 -28.00 21.81 -3.00
C ILE A 699 -26.86 22.41 -2.14
N ASP A 700 -27.18 23.37 -1.28
CA ASP A 700 -26.22 23.97 -0.37
C ASP A 700 -25.61 22.93 0.59
N LYS A 701 -26.44 22.05 1.14
CA LYS A 701 -25.98 20.96 1.99
C LYS A 701 -25.10 19.96 1.23
N ALA A 702 -25.48 19.60 0.01
CA ALA A 702 -24.66 18.70 -0.84
C ALA A 702 -23.31 19.34 -1.16
N ASN A 703 -23.30 20.60 -1.54
CA ASN A 703 -22.06 21.35 -1.78
C ASN A 703 -21.21 21.44 -0.52
N ALA A 704 -21.80 21.77 0.63
CA ALA A 704 -21.09 21.80 1.90
C ALA A 704 -20.52 20.43 2.31
N ALA A 705 -21.21 19.34 2.01
CA ALA A 705 -20.73 17.98 2.28
C ALA A 705 -19.57 17.57 1.35
N MET A 706 -19.53 18.07 0.12
CA MET A 706 -18.44 17.84 -0.83
C MET A 706 -17.27 18.81 -0.66
N MET A 707 -17.47 19.95 0.01
CA MET A 707 -16.46 20.97 0.25
C MET A 707 -15.31 20.52 1.19
N PRO A 708 -15.49 19.69 2.25
CA PRO A 708 -14.38 19.21 3.08
C PRO A 708 -13.33 18.38 2.32
N LEU A 709 -13.70 17.85 1.17
CA LEU A 709 -12.75 17.25 0.22
C LEU A 709 -11.92 18.31 -0.53
N ILE A 710 -12.16 19.60 -0.26
CA ILE A 710 -11.60 20.74 -1.02
C ILE A 710 -10.94 21.78 -0.11
N SER A 711 -11.36 21.95 1.14
CA SER A 711 -10.76 22.92 2.08
C SER A 711 -10.88 22.47 3.51
N THR A 712 -9.78 22.61 4.23
CA THR A 712 -9.65 22.46 5.69
C THR A 712 -10.48 23.55 6.39
N LEU A 713 -11.67 23.22 6.89
CA LEU A 713 -12.22 23.85 8.08
C LEU A 713 -13.60 23.28 8.45
N TYR A 714 -13.69 22.80 9.68
CA TYR A 714 -14.86 22.42 10.48
C TYR A 714 -15.42 21.00 10.34
N SER A 715 -15.24 20.26 11.44
CA SER A 715 -15.95 19.05 11.82
C SER A 715 -17.47 19.18 11.65
N MET A 716 -18.06 18.40 10.74
CA MET A 716 -19.51 18.20 10.71
C MET A 716 -19.86 16.72 10.94
N PRO A 717 -20.94 16.45 11.68
CA PRO A 717 -21.36 15.08 11.95
C PRO A 717 -21.92 14.43 10.68
N SER A 718 -21.44 13.22 10.43
CA SER A 718 -21.87 12.17 9.48
C SER A 718 -22.54 12.62 8.17
N THR A 719 -21.77 12.53 7.10
CA THR A 719 -22.16 12.69 5.69
C THR A 719 -23.35 11.81 5.26
N THR A 720 -23.62 10.72 6.00
CA THR A 720 -24.74 9.79 5.77
C THR A 720 -26.11 10.48 5.82
N SER A 721 -26.28 11.49 6.66
CA SER A 721 -27.56 12.19 6.78
C SER A 721 -27.83 13.15 5.62
N ALA A 722 -26.80 13.74 5.01
CA ALA A 722 -26.97 14.72 3.92
C ALA A 722 -27.52 14.08 2.64
N TRP A 723 -26.99 12.94 2.23
CA TRP A 723 -27.46 12.20 1.03
C TRP A 723 -28.86 11.63 1.23
N TRP A 724 -29.17 11.05 2.41
CA TRP A 724 -30.50 10.55 2.73
C TRP A 724 -31.53 11.68 2.81
N ILE A 725 -31.15 12.82 3.40
CA ILE A 725 -32.00 14.01 3.46
C ILE A 725 -32.21 14.58 2.03
N CYS A 726 -31.16 14.55 1.18
CA CYS A 726 -31.25 14.94 -0.22
C CYS A 726 -32.28 14.09 -0.99
N LEU A 727 -32.15 12.79 -0.92
CA LEU A 727 -33.03 11.87 -1.63
C LEU A 727 -34.46 11.86 -1.06
N ALA A 728 -34.62 11.84 0.27
CA ALA A 728 -35.92 11.82 0.90
C ALA A 728 -36.68 13.13 0.78
N SER A 729 -35.99 14.29 0.87
CA SER A 729 -36.66 15.60 0.75
C SER A 729 -37.09 15.87 -0.68
N THR A 730 -36.28 15.54 -1.68
CA THR A 730 -36.68 15.62 -3.11
C THR A 730 -37.89 14.72 -3.38
N TRP A 731 -37.95 13.56 -2.72
CA TRP A 731 -39.07 12.63 -2.86
C TRP A 731 -40.37 13.17 -2.29
N ILE A 732 -40.36 13.70 -1.06
CA ILE A 732 -41.52 14.25 -0.36
C ILE A 732 -42.05 15.50 -1.10
N LEU A 733 -41.14 16.40 -1.48
CA LEU A 733 -41.47 17.67 -2.10
C LEU A 733 -42.04 17.50 -3.53
N SER A 734 -41.45 16.61 -4.34
CA SER A 734 -41.94 16.29 -5.68
C SER A 734 -43.33 15.66 -5.63
N ARG A 735 -43.59 14.80 -4.63
CA ARG A 735 -44.88 14.13 -4.46
C ARG A 735 -45.98 15.07 -4.01
N ILE A 736 -45.67 16.01 -3.11
CA ILE A 736 -46.62 17.03 -2.62
C ILE A 736 -46.94 18.02 -3.73
N ALA A 737 -45.96 18.55 -4.45
CA ALA A 737 -46.14 19.51 -5.53
C ALA A 737 -46.93 18.93 -6.72
N CYS A 738 -46.70 17.66 -7.10
CA CYS A 738 -47.42 17.01 -8.17
C CYS A 738 -48.80 16.46 -7.81
N THR A 739 -49.10 16.20 -6.52
CA THR A 739 -50.38 15.67 -6.07
C THR A 739 -51.42 16.78 -5.83
N ALA A 740 -50.96 17.99 -5.44
CA ALA A 740 -51.86 19.07 -5.05
C ALA A 740 -52.57 19.79 -6.20
N ARG A 741 -52.06 19.75 -7.43
CA ARG A 741 -52.70 20.29 -8.63
C ARG A 741 -52.22 19.58 -9.89
N GLY A 742 -53.11 19.03 -10.69
CA GLY A 742 -52.86 18.36 -11.97
C GLY A 742 -52.27 19.21 -13.10
N ARG A 743 -51.50 20.25 -12.81
CA ARG A 743 -50.75 21.08 -13.77
C ARG A 743 -49.60 21.84 -13.10
N ILE A 744 -48.35 21.44 -13.39
CA ILE A 744 -47.24 22.35 -13.77
C ILE A 744 -46.49 23.12 -12.66
N PRO A 745 -45.98 22.72 -11.55
CA PRO A 745 -44.85 23.43 -10.97
C PRO A 745 -43.53 22.64 -10.87
N CYS A 746 -43.57 21.35 -11.06
CA CYS A 746 -42.33 20.55 -11.06
C CYS A 746 -41.32 20.94 -12.13
N CYS A 747 -41.77 21.63 -13.16
CA CYS A 747 -40.94 21.99 -14.31
C CYS A 747 -40.00 23.15 -14.06
N ALA A 748 -40.40 24.10 -13.19
CA ALA A 748 -39.50 25.19 -12.78
C ALA A 748 -38.32 24.69 -11.93
N VAL A 749 -38.49 23.58 -11.20
CA VAL A 749 -37.47 22.94 -10.40
C VAL A 749 -36.38 22.29 -11.26
N LEU A 750 -36.78 21.72 -12.40
CA LEU A 750 -35.82 21.05 -13.29
C LEU A 750 -35.00 22.00 -14.15
N HIS A 751 -35.38 23.29 -14.19
CA HIS A 751 -34.81 24.27 -15.11
C HIS A 751 -33.77 25.21 -14.49
N ARG A 752 -33.56 25.19 -13.16
CA ARG A 752 -32.44 25.93 -12.58
C ARG A 752 -31.12 25.22 -12.93
N PRO A 753 -30.11 25.93 -13.47
CA PRO A 753 -28.83 25.35 -13.90
C PRO A 753 -28.16 24.37 -12.90
N PRO A 754 -28.23 24.57 -11.55
CA PRO A 754 -27.68 23.64 -10.61
C PRO A 754 -28.39 22.27 -10.57
N CYS A 755 -29.70 22.24 -10.87
CA CYS A 755 -30.47 21.00 -10.81
C CYS A 755 -30.17 20.06 -11.99
N ILE A 756 -29.88 20.58 -13.16
CA ILE A 756 -29.49 19.81 -14.35
C ILE A 756 -28.10 19.21 -14.17
N GLY A 757 -27.21 19.90 -13.45
CA GLY A 757 -25.86 19.41 -13.16
C GLY A 757 -25.78 18.26 -12.18
N TYR A 758 -26.78 18.08 -11.29
CA TYR A 758 -26.75 17.06 -10.23
C TYR A 758 -27.34 15.70 -10.62
N PHE A 759 -27.92 15.58 -11.81
CA PHE A 759 -28.48 14.32 -12.29
C PHE A 759 -27.97 13.94 -13.68
N PRO A 760 -26.66 13.68 -13.86
CA PRO A 760 -26.17 13.23 -15.17
C PRO A 760 -26.80 11.93 -15.61
N VAL A 761 -27.23 11.08 -14.68
CA VAL A 761 -28.00 9.84 -14.96
C VAL A 761 -29.39 10.12 -15.53
N TRP A 762 -29.90 11.37 -15.45
CA TRP A 762 -31.25 11.73 -15.87
C TRP A 762 -31.28 12.46 -17.21
N GLN A 763 -30.19 13.07 -17.67
CA GLN A 763 -30.14 13.71 -19.00
C GLN A 763 -30.23 12.71 -20.17
N ASP A 764 -29.69 11.50 -19.99
CA ASP A 764 -29.75 10.42 -20.97
C ASP A 764 -31.11 9.67 -20.99
N TRP A 765 -32.03 10.01 -20.08
CA TRP A 765 -33.37 9.48 -20.05
C TRP A 765 -34.39 10.36 -20.78
N SER A 766 -33.95 11.51 -21.26
CA SER A 766 -34.73 12.35 -22.12
C SER A 766 -34.64 11.87 -23.58
N LEU A 767 -35.53 10.98 -23.96
CA LEU A 767 -36.05 10.66 -25.27
C LEU A 767 -35.05 10.49 -26.44
N PRO A 768 -35.12 9.37 -27.16
CA PRO A 768 -34.84 9.43 -28.60
C PRO A 768 -35.89 10.32 -29.25
N SER A 769 -35.42 11.31 -29.99
CA SER A 769 -36.20 12.14 -30.91
C SER A 769 -36.95 11.28 -31.92
#